data_e6e49f5521f7e7141010a2c844e199f2
#
_entry.id   e6e49f5521f7e7141010a2c844e199f2
#
_cell.length_a   1.000
_cell.length_b   1.000
_cell.length_c   1.000
_cell.angle_alpha   90.00
_cell.angle_beta   90.00
_cell.angle_gamma   90.00
#
_symmetry.space_group_name_H-M   'P 1'
#
loop_
_entity.id
_entity.type
_entity.pdbx_description
1 polymer ?
#
loop_
_entity_poly.entity_id
_entity_poly.type
_entity_poly.pdbx_seq_one_letter_code
_entity_poly.pdbx_strand_id
1 'polypeptide(L)'
;MTKFLLISEDSEKERIVKETFASDEVITSIDEMMIFDTLKVEEPEIVIIDGDLNSLELKTLCRKIKQFPVVILLIVGEVRHNKDVTHNVNLFIKTPLDKKLLAATIDASMQTRQSLIKMTKANQELARSLYQLNVLYNTSSQLAGTLDKDKLLKIMVEGIEKSLNFELSCTLMFRSEREPVLIINSLYKISDRLLEALKLRAILSYKSLLSDPPFDIKIGNLKIEKNIKHNVKEYDFSVLRYDNLFAPITSIDEFFGFTEIYREKQFSTEDATCFQTLVQQVTIPLQSASFTQELKTTNRKLQKLERLKSEFISIVSHELRTPLTAIKNAMDIILSGKAGEMTENIQKFVSMGKRNAIRLSGIINDLLDISKIEAGKMDFKFELTHIEPVIEYVKNNLTVVAKEKDLTLKYTPSEASPEIYADSNRLEQVLTNLVSNAIKFSPSAGTIEISSRVINARELQYDHCFEEDIKKLQGNYLQVCVEDQGIGIERKDLNHVFDKFAQIENSLSRQVGGSGLGLPIARQLMESHNGAIWCDSEINKGSRFYFVIPIANDKSNFNMIKKQIIQKARSSGGTAAIINIKSTSSIIDNLMKEENLLNKTYLTNSLIEKDGEMTSLSMVILDGDKPACEFLKKKIDTITAQKENIYGKCDIMYSYEIEGDVHEKDSYSR
;
A
#
# COMPACT_ATOMS: atom_id res chain seq x y z
N MET A 1 -55.29 -14.15 -34.42
CA MET A 1 -55.77 -14.70 -35.71
C MET A 1 -54.49 -14.88 -36.56
N THR A 2 -54.15 -16.13 -36.81
CA THR A 2 -52.93 -16.44 -37.55
C THR A 2 -53.17 -16.25 -39.05
N LYS A 3 -52.26 -15.57 -39.74
CA LYS A 3 -52.39 -15.38 -41.19
C LYS A 3 -51.65 -16.48 -41.93
N PHE A 4 -52.31 -17.12 -42.86
CA PHE A 4 -51.76 -18.17 -43.73
C PHE A 4 -51.72 -17.72 -45.17
N LEU A 5 -50.69 -18.02 -45.87
CA LEU A 5 -50.62 -17.93 -47.33
C LEU A 5 -50.59 -19.34 -47.92
N LEU A 6 -51.58 -19.72 -48.66
CA LEU A 6 -51.63 -20.98 -49.39
C LEU A 6 -51.29 -20.78 -50.87
N ILE A 7 -50.31 -21.54 -51.36
CA ILE A 7 -49.88 -21.55 -52.73
C ILE A 7 -50.20 -22.95 -53.30
N SER A 8 -51.34 -23.09 -53.95
CA SER A 8 -51.80 -24.35 -54.48
C SER A 8 -52.77 -24.11 -55.68
N GLU A 9 -52.71 -24.93 -56.66
CA GLU A 9 -53.70 -25.01 -57.76
C GLU A 9 -54.77 -26.07 -57.51
N ASP A 10 -54.65 -26.85 -56.43
CA ASP A 10 -55.57 -27.95 -56.11
C ASP A 10 -56.69 -27.47 -55.20
N SER A 11 -57.89 -27.39 -55.74
CA SER A 11 -59.11 -26.98 -55.08
C SER A 11 -59.47 -27.84 -53.86
N GLU A 12 -59.08 -29.10 -53.83
CA GLU A 12 -59.37 -30.01 -52.72
C GLU A 12 -58.41 -29.71 -51.56
N LYS A 13 -57.14 -29.49 -51.83
CA LYS A 13 -56.17 -29.03 -50.78
C LYS A 13 -56.54 -27.69 -50.23
N GLU A 14 -56.96 -26.73 -51.06
CA GLU A 14 -57.43 -25.43 -50.66
C GLU A 14 -58.65 -25.52 -49.69
N ARG A 15 -59.62 -26.39 -50.06
CA ARG A 15 -60.79 -26.63 -49.21
C ARG A 15 -60.38 -27.20 -47.84
N ILE A 16 -59.49 -28.19 -47.82
CA ILE A 16 -59.05 -28.82 -46.56
C ILE A 16 -58.31 -27.80 -45.66
N VAL A 17 -57.44 -26.98 -46.22
CA VAL A 17 -56.72 -25.94 -45.44
C VAL A 17 -57.68 -24.89 -44.90
N LYS A 18 -58.59 -24.36 -45.73
CA LYS A 18 -59.60 -23.39 -45.28
C LYS A 18 -60.55 -23.95 -44.24
N GLU A 19 -60.98 -25.22 -44.36
CA GLU A 19 -61.82 -25.88 -43.35
C GLU A 19 -61.06 -26.19 -42.05
N THR A 20 -59.76 -26.46 -42.15
CA THR A 20 -58.94 -26.72 -40.95
C THR A 20 -58.69 -25.45 -40.14
N PHE A 21 -58.50 -24.34 -40.82
CA PHE A 21 -58.21 -23.03 -40.21
C PHE A 21 -59.34 -22.02 -40.45
N ALA A 22 -60.60 -22.47 -40.23
CA ALA A 22 -61.79 -21.66 -40.48
C ALA A 22 -61.89 -20.41 -39.58
N SER A 23 -61.15 -20.37 -38.44
CA SER A 23 -61.07 -19.20 -37.52
C SER A 23 -59.92 -18.25 -37.86
N ASP A 24 -59.08 -18.60 -38.80
CA ASP A 24 -57.85 -17.86 -39.20
C ASP A 24 -57.98 -17.29 -40.63
N GLU A 25 -57.12 -16.36 -40.94
CA GLU A 25 -57.13 -15.73 -42.28
C GLU A 25 -56.28 -16.53 -43.23
N VAL A 26 -56.89 -17.17 -44.21
CA VAL A 26 -56.23 -17.97 -45.25
C VAL A 26 -56.32 -17.25 -46.60
N ILE A 27 -55.18 -16.72 -47.02
CA ILE A 27 -55.03 -16.03 -48.32
C ILE A 27 -54.53 -17.06 -49.33
N THR A 28 -55.14 -17.18 -50.50
CA THR A 28 -54.68 -18.05 -51.59
C THR A 28 -54.13 -17.22 -52.72
N SER A 29 -52.93 -17.62 -53.23
CA SER A 29 -52.31 -16.99 -54.40
C SER A 29 -51.53 -18.00 -55.18
N ILE A 30 -51.55 -17.85 -56.51
CA ILE A 30 -50.82 -18.71 -57.43
C ILE A 30 -49.80 -17.91 -58.27
N ASP A 31 -50.08 -16.61 -58.48
CA ASP A 31 -49.20 -15.72 -59.19
C ASP A 31 -47.97 -15.32 -58.36
N GLU A 32 -46.75 -15.54 -58.87
CA GLU A 32 -45.49 -15.24 -58.19
C GLU A 32 -45.41 -13.79 -57.75
N MET A 33 -45.94 -12.86 -58.57
CA MET A 33 -45.88 -11.42 -58.27
C MET A 33 -46.82 -11.09 -57.09
N MET A 34 -48.02 -11.68 -57.06
CA MET A 34 -48.99 -11.51 -55.99
C MET A 34 -48.52 -12.21 -54.68
N ILE A 35 -47.80 -13.32 -54.77
CA ILE A 35 -47.23 -14.02 -53.61
C ILE A 35 -46.28 -13.10 -52.84
N PHE A 36 -45.35 -12.41 -53.53
CA PHE A 36 -44.39 -11.52 -52.85
C PHE A 36 -45.01 -10.21 -52.35
N ASP A 37 -46.00 -9.72 -53.01
CA ASP A 37 -46.78 -8.53 -52.54
C ASP A 37 -47.58 -8.94 -51.28
N THR A 38 -48.21 -10.08 -51.26
CA THR A 38 -48.91 -10.62 -50.09
C THR A 38 -47.93 -10.84 -48.91
N LEU A 39 -46.76 -11.39 -49.17
CA LEU A 39 -45.73 -11.58 -48.13
C LEU A 39 -45.29 -10.27 -47.49
N LYS A 40 -45.26 -9.18 -48.28
CA LYS A 40 -44.83 -7.83 -47.78
C LYS A 40 -45.95 -7.07 -47.09
N VAL A 41 -47.16 -7.18 -47.60
CA VAL A 41 -48.32 -6.36 -47.15
C VAL A 41 -49.03 -7.05 -45.99
N GLU A 42 -49.31 -8.36 -46.11
CA GLU A 42 -50.11 -9.09 -45.17
C GLU A 42 -49.27 -9.76 -44.05
N GLU A 43 -47.99 -9.90 -44.28
CA GLU A 43 -47.04 -10.53 -43.34
C GLU A 43 -47.53 -11.86 -42.76
N PRO A 44 -47.83 -12.87 -43.59
CA PRO A 44 -48.35 -14.16 -43.11
C PRO A 44 -47.33 -14.84 -42.22
N GLU A 45 -47.79 -15.54 -41.21
CA GLU A 45 -46.91 -16.28 -40.29
C GLU A 45 -46.51 -17.65 -40.86
N ILE A 46 -47.37 -18.23 -41.68
CA ILE A 46 -47.18 -19.54 -42.26
C ILE A 46 -47.48 -19.47 -43.78
N VAL A 47 -46.59 -20.09 -44.53
CA VAL A 47 -46.78 -20.29 -45.98
C VAL A 47 -46.88 -21.78 -46.24
N ILE A 48 -48.01 -22.19 -46.81
CA ILE A 48 -48.28 -23.57 -47.20
C ILE A 48 -48.09 -23.66 -48.74
N ILE A 49 -47.22 -24.51 -49.18
CA ILE A 49 -46.90 -24.66 -50.62
C ILE A 49 -47.25 -26.06 -51.06
N ASP A 50 -47.91 -26.13 -52.19
CA ASP A 50 -48.21 -27.43 -52.89
C ASP A 50 -46.95 -27.96 -53.53
N GLY A 51 -46.57 -29.20 -53.20
CA GLY A 51 -45.38 -29.87 -53.72
C GLY A 51 -45.54 -30.40 -55.13
N ASP A 52 -46.74 -30.39 -55.68
CA ASP A 52 -47.00 -30.85 -57.05
C ASP A 52 -46.66 -29.78 -58.11
N LEU A 53 -46.24 -28.56 -57.64
CA LEU A 53 -45.65 -27.52 -58.51
C LEU A 53 -44.33 -27.98 -59.14
N ASN A 54 -44.03 -27.44 -60.35
CA ASN A 54 -42.79 -27.79 -61.05
C ASN A 54 -41.55 -27.62 -60.15
N SER A 55 -40.72 -28.67 -60.06
CA SER A 55 -39.61 -28.76 -59.08
C SER A 55 -38.59 -27.62 -59.15
N LEU A 56 -38.38 -27.01 -60.32
CA LEU A 56 -37.46 -25.89 -60.50
C LEU A 56 -38.03 -24.57 -59.98
N GLU A 57 -39.32 -24.36 -60.20
CA GLU A 57 -40.10 -23.23 -59.71
C GLU A 57 -40.24 -23.31 -58.17
N LEU A 58 -40.57 -24.49 -57.66
CA LEU A 58 -40.69 -24.75 -56.22
C LEU A 58 -39.41 -24.44 -55.44
N LYS A 59 -38.25 -24.87 -55.98
CA LYS A 59 -36.95 -24.55 -55.34
C LYS A 59 -36.67 -23.07 -55.28
N THR A 60 -36.96 -22.35 -56.39
CA THR A 60 -36.73 -20.90 -56.48
C THR A 60 -37.67 -20.15 -55.59
N LEU A 61 -38.95 -20.55 -55.54
CA LEU A 61 -39.98 -20.01 -54.70
C LEU A 61 -39.66 -20.15 -53.21
N CYS A 62 -39.36 -21.36 -52.76
CA CYS A 62 -38.97 -21.65 -51.37
C CYS A 62 -37.73 -20.84 -50.93
N ARG A 63 -36.73 -20.69 -51.81
CA ARG A 63 -35.54 -19.90 -51.52
C ARG A 63 -35.81 -18.41 -51.35
N LYS A 64 -36.70 -17.85 -52.16
CA LYS A 64 -37.12 -16.45 -52.09
C LYS A 64 -38.01 -16.23 -50.87
N ILE A 65 -38.96 -17.12 -50.58
CA ILE A 65 -39.87 -17.03 -49.41
C ILE A 65 -39.06 -17.14 -48.09
N LYS A 66 -37.99 -17.90 -48.03
CA LYS A 66 -37.12 -18.05 -46.85
C LYS A 66 -36.45 -16.74 -46.40
N GLN A 67 -36.44 -15.72 -47.25
CA GLN A 67 -35.94 -14.38 -46.87
C GLN A 67 -36.94 -13.63 -45.97
N PHE A 68 -38.17 -14.10 -45.87
CA PHE A 68 -39.19 -13.55 -44.96
C PHE A 68 -39.26 -14.36 -43.66
N PRO A 69 -39.69 -13.79 -42.54
CA PRO A 69 -39.76 -14.47 -41.25
C PRO A 69 -41.01 -15.38 -41.13
N VAL A 70 -41.13 -16.33 -42.04
CA VAL A 70 -42.30 -17.23 -42.16
C VAL A 70 -41.92 -18.68 -41.93
N VAL A 71 -42.90 -19.51 -41.56
CA VAL A 71 -42.76 -20.97 -41.52
C VAL A 71 -43.25 -21.54 -42.83
N ILE A 72 -42.40 -22.25 -43.57
CA ILE A 72 -42.74 -22.87 -44.87
C ILE A 72 -43.14 -24.34 -44.64
N LEU A 73 -44.36 -24.68 -44.96
CA LEU A 73 -44.90 -26.03 -44.95
C LEU A 73 -45.10 -26.50 -46.39
N LEU A 74 -44.52 -27.65 -46.75
CA LEU A 74 -44.68 -28.24 -48.05
C LEU A 74 -45.62 -29.45 -47.96
N ILE A 75 -46.66 -29.42 -48.77
CA ILE A 75 -47.56 -30.59 -49.00
C ILE A 75 -47.00 -31.42 -50.15
N VAL A 76 -46.57 -32.63 -49.85
CA VAL A 76 -45.89 -33.47 -50.85
C VAL A 76 -46.75 -34.66 -51.20
N GLY A 77 -46.97 -34.90 -52.50
CA GLY A 77 -47.56 -36.13 -53.02
C GLY A 77 -46.61 -37.32 -52.83
N GLU A 78 -46.70 -38.40 -53.67
CA GLU A 78 -45.79 -39.50 -53.56
C GLU A 78 -44.35 -39.11 -53.83
N VAL A 79 -43.49 -39.50 -52.90
CA VAL A 79 -42.15 -38.95 -52.64
C VAL A 79 -41.26 -39.02 -53.89
N ARG A 80 -40.96 -37.87 -54.46
CA ARG A 80 -39.68 -37.63 -55.16
C ARG A 80 -38.78 -36.82 -54.20
N HIS A 81 -37.90 -37.49 -53.45
CA HIS A 81 -36.90 -36.88 -52.61
C HIS A 81 -35.95 -36.00 -53.42
N ASN A 82 -36.32 -34.75 -53.61
CA ASN A 82 -35.37 -33.74 -54.11
C ASN A 82 -34.68 -33.14 -52.96
N LYS A 83 -33.46 -33.59 -52.61
CA LYS A 83 -32.61 -33.11 -51.47
C LYS A 83 -32.45 -31.60 -51.48
N ASP A 84 -32.55 -30.96 -52.61
CA ASP A 84 -32.36 -29.50 -52.76
C ASP A 84 -33.53 -28.66 -52.29
N VAL A 85 -34.73 -29.21 -52.21
CA VAL A 85 -35.92 -28.50 -51.67
C VAL A 85 -35.99 -28.62 -50.16
N THR A 86 -35.50 -29.72 -49.60
CA THR A 86 -35.56 -30.00 -48.16
C THR A 86 -34.83 -28.98 -47.29
N HIS A 87 -33.76 -28.33 -47.79
CA HIS A 87 -33.01 -27.30 -47.05
C HIS A 87 -33.72 -25.96 -46.88
N ASN A 88 -34.75 -25.71 -47.71
CA ASN A 88 -35.47 -24.43 -47.73
C ASN A 88 -36.86 -24.50 -47.13
N VAL A 89 -37.30 -25.65 -46.67
CA VAL A 89 -38.64 -25.91 -46.11
C VAL A 89 -38.51 -26.33 -44.64
N ASN A 90 -39.39 -25.85 -43.79
CA ASN A 90 -39.37 -26.19 -42.38
C ASN A 90 -40.03 -27.54 -42.11
N LEU A 91 -41.08 -27.91 -42.86
CA LEU A 91 -41.91 -29.08 -42.62
C LEU A 91 -42.46 -29.66 -43.88
N PHE A 92 -42.78 -30.97 -43.85
CA PHE A 92 -43.37 -31.72 -44.90
C PHE A 92 -44.59 -32.47 -44.42
N ILE A 93 -45.69 -32.41 -45.17
CA ILE A 93 -46.88 -33.26 -44.94
C ILE A 93 -47.16 -34.05 -46.19
N LYS A 94 -47.40 -35.35 -46.00
CA LYS A 94 -47.77 -36.28 -47.13
C LYS A 94 -49.23 -36.23 -47.44
N THR A 95 -49.58 -36.41 -48.76
CA THR A 95 -50.95 -36.63 -49.18
C THR A 95 -51.34 -38.12 -48.98
N PRO A 96 -52.59 -38.46 -48.69
CA PRO A 96 -53.76 -37.57 -48.58
C PRO A 96 -53.70 -36.68 -47.35
N LEU A 97 -54.14 -35.41 -47.47
CA LEU A 97 -54.04 -34.39 -46.43
C LEU A 97 -55.07 -34.69 -45.34
N ASP A 98 -54.61 -35.01 -44.14
CA ASP A 98 -55.45 -35.18 -42.94
C ASP A 98 -55.52 -33.87 -42.15
N LYS A 99 -56.74 -33.37 -41.89
CA LYS A 99 -57.00 -32.14 -41.15
C LYS A 99 -56.38 -32.13 -39.76
N LYS A 100 -56.46 -33.26 -39.01
CA LYS A 100 -55.87 -33.37 -37.68
C LYS A 100 -54.35 -33.33 -37.70
N LEU A 101 -53.74 -34.01 -38.66
CA LEU A 101 -52.29 -34.02 -38.84
C LEU A 101 -51.80 -32.64 -39.25
N LEU A 102 -52.51 -31.99 -40.18
CA LEU A 102 -52.17 -30.62 -40.61
C LEU A 102 -52.20 -29.64 -39.44
N ALA A 103 -53.29 -29.62 -38.66
CA ALA A 103 -53.43 -28.75 -37.50
C ALA A 103 -52.33 -29.02 -36.47
N ALA A 104 -52.10 -30.29 -36.09
CA ALA A 104 -51.07 -30.63 -35.10
C ALA A 104 -49.67 -30.28 -35.56
N THR A 105 -49.34 -30.41 -36.84
CA THR A 105 -48.03 -30.09 -37.41
C THR A 105 -47.81 -28.57 -37.40
N ILE A 106 -48.82 -27.80 -37.72
CA ILE A 106 -48.75 -26.33 -37.68
C ILE A 106 -48.60 -25.82 -36.25
N ASP A 107 -49.39 -26.35 -35.32
CA ASP A 107 -49.29 -25.98 -33.90
C ASP A 107 -47.93 -26.26 -33.31
N ALA A 108 -47.37 -27.43 -33.59
CA ALA A 108 -46.00 -27.78 -33.16
C ALA A 108 -44.93 -26.84 -33.76
N SER A 109 -45.12 -26.40 -34.99
CA SER A 109 -44.23 -25.48 -35.66
C SER A 109 -44.27 -24.08 -35.10
N MET A 110 -45.47 -23.62 -34.80
CA MET A 110 -45.68 -22.32 -34.18
C MET A 110 -45.08 -22.28 -32.76
N GLN A 111 -45.28 -23.34 -31.97
CA GLN A 111 -44.64 -23.47 -30.67
C GLN A 111 -43.10 -23.46 -30.75
N THR A 112 -42.55 -24.20 -31.73
CA THR A 112 -41.11 -24.24 -31.95
C THR A 112 -40.57 -22.86 -32.36
N ARG A 113 -41.26 -22.16 -33.24
CA ARG A 113 -40.90 -20.79 -33.67
C ARG A 113 -40.94 -19.81 -32.50
N GLN A 114 -42.03 -19.81 -31.71
CA GLN A 114 -42.13 -18.98 -30.53
C GLN A 114 -41.00 -19.27 -29.52
N SER A 115 -40.66 -20.55 -29.32
CA SER A 115 -39.54 -20.92 -28.45
C SER A 115 -38.19 -20.42 -28.96
N LEU A 116 -37.95 -20.54 -30.29
CA LEU A 116 -36.75 -20.02 -30.95
C LEU A 116 -36.64 -18.48 -30.81
N ILE A 117 -37.72 -17.75 -31.03
CA ILE A 117 -37.75 -16.28 -30.86
C ILE A 117 -37.45 -15.92 -29.44
N LYS A 118 -38.09 -16.57 -28.47
CA LYS A 118 -37.82 -16.37 -27.03
C LYS A 118 -36.36 -16.65 -26.66
N MET A 119 -35.82 -17.78 -27.18
CA MET A 119 -34.44 -18.18 -26.95
C MET A 119 -33.44 -17.19 -27.56
N THR A 120 -33.72 -16.72 -28.80
CA THR A 120 -32.86 -15.71 -29.46
C THR A 120 -32.86 -14.42 -28.70
N LYS A 121 -34.02 -13.96 -28.23
CA LYS A 121 -34.13 -12.76 -27.41
C LYS A 121 -33.40 -12.91 -26.07
N ALA A 122 -33.60 -14.03 -25.39
CA ALA A 122 -32.89 -14.33 -24.13
C ALA A 122 -31.36 -14.40 -24.31
N ASN A 123 -30.90 -15.01 -25.43
CA ASN A 123 -29.47 -15.05 -25.76
C ASN A 123 -28.88 -13.63 -26.03
N GLN A 124 -29.64 -12.75 -26.69
CA GLN A 124 -29.21 -11.37 -26.91
C GLN A 124 -29.13 -10.59 -25.58
N GLU A 125 -30.11 -10.77 -24.69
CA GLU A 125 -30.11 -10.16 -23.36
C GLU A 125 -28.94 -10.69 -22.53
N LEU A 126 -28.69 -12.01 -22.56
CA LEU A 126 -27.54 -12.63 -21.87
C LEU A 126 -26.21 -12.10 -22.39
N ALA A 127 -26.04 -12.02 -23.73
CA ALA A 127 -24.82 -11.51 -24.35
C ALA A 127 -24.55 -10.05 -23.94
N ARG A 128 -25.62 -9.22 -23.88
CA ARG A 128 -25.51 -7.84 -23.40
C ARG A 128 -25.09 -7.77 -21.93
N SER A 129 -25.70 -8.58 -21.07
CA SER A 129 -25.35 -8.62 -19.63
C SER A 129 -23.93 -9.08 -19.40
N LEU A 130 -23.46 -10.11 -20.12
CA LEU A 130 -22.06 -10.58 -20.07
C LEU A 130 -21.07 -9.50 -20.52
N TYR A 131 -21.40 -8.76 -21.57
CA TYR A 131 -20.58 -7.64 -22.01
C TYR A 131 -20.48 -6.55 -20.95
N GLN A 132 -21.59 -6.16 -20.34
CA GLN A 132 -21.62 -5.17 -19.26
C GLN A 132 -20.81 -5.62 -18.03
N LEU A 133 -20.94 -6.89 -17.62
CA LEU A 133 -20.15 -7.47 -16.54
C LEU A 133 -18.64 -7.44 -16.85
N ASN A 134 -18.26 -7.77 -18.09
CA ASN A 134 -16.84 -7.72 -18.50
C ASN A 134 -16.28 -6.28 -18.45
N VAL A 135 -17.06 -5.28 -18.87
CA VAL A 135 -16.66 -3.88 -18.76
C VAL A 135 -16.53 -3.47 -17.29
N LEU A 136 -17.48 -3.83 -16.43
CA LEU A 136 -17.43 -3.57 -14.99
C LEU A 136 -16.17 -4.18 -14.35
N TYR A 137 -15.87 -5.44 -14.66
CA TYR A 137 -14.69 -6.14 -14.14
C TYR A 137 -13.39 -5.46 -14.58
N ASN A 138 -13.24 -5.17 -15.88
CA ASN A 138 -12.06 -4.52 -16.42
C ASN A 138 -11.87 -3.11 -15.87
N THR A 139 -12.95 -2.34 -15.74
CA THR A 139 -12.93 -1.00 -15.14
C THR A 139 -12.49 -1.07 -13.68
N SER A 140 -13.05 -2.00 -12.90
CA SER A 140 -12.67 -2.20 -11.49
C SER A 140 -11.20 -2.58 -11.34
N SER A 141 -10.68 -3.48 -12.20
CA SER A 141 -9.27 -3.87 -12.21
C SER A 141 -8.34 -2.69 -12.53
N GLN A 142 -8.71 -1.85 -13.49
CA GLN A 142 -7.93 -0.66 -13.84
C GLN A 142 -7.97 0.41 -12.72
N LEU A 143 -9.12 0.58 -12.07
CA LEU A 143 -9.26 1.50 -10.93
C LEU A 143 -8.37 1.09 -9.75
N ALA A 144 -8.23 -0.21 -9.48
CA ALA A 144 -7.36 -0.71 -8.41
C ALA A 144 -5.87 -0.46 -8.67
N GLY A 145 -5.46 -0.26 -9.92
CA GLY A 145 -4.05 -0.08 -10.33
C GLY A 145 -3.52 1.34 -10.24
N THR A 146 -4.30 2.35 -9.79
CA THR A 146 -3.85 3.74 -9.76
C THR A 146 -4.40 4.52 -8.56
N LEU A 147 -3.59 5.47 -8.07
CA LEU A 147 -3.98 6.44 -7.05
C LEU A 147 -4.06 7.87 -7.61
N ASP A 148 -4.00 8.03 -8.92
CA ASP A 148 -4.12 9.31 -9.59
C ASP A 148 -5.59 9.64 -9.83
N LYS A 149 -6.11 10.68 -9.18
CA LYS A 149 -7.53 11.07 -9.24
C LYS A 149 -8.01 11.34 -10.66
N ASP A 150 -7.19 11.98 -11.50
CA ASP A 150 -7.55 12.30 -12.89
C ASP A 150 -7.64 11.02 -13.73
N LYS A 151 -6.72 10.07 -13.53
CA LYS A 151 -6.76 8.77 -14.19
C LYS A 151 -7.97 7.95 -13.75
N LEU A 152 -8.29 7.94 -12.45
CA LEU A 152 -9.46 7.22 -11.91
C LEU A 152 -10.75 7.69 -12.59
N LEU A 153 -10.93 9.00 -12.72
CA LEU A 153 -12.12 9.56 -13.37
C LEU A 153 -12.16 9.27 -14.87
N LYS A 154 -11.03 9.34 -15.54
CA LYS A 154 -10.94 8.98 -16.95
C LYS A 154 -11.34 7.51 -17.17
N ILE A 155 -10.84 6.59 -16.34
CA ILE A 155 -11.21 5.18 -16.39
C ILE A 155 -12.73 4.99 -16.15
N MET A 156 -13.31 5.72 -15.19
CA MET A 156 -14.75 5.70 -14.92
C MET A 156 -15.55 6.13 -16.15
N VAL A 157 -15.22 7.29 -16.74
CA VAL A 157 -15.91 7.82 -17.91
C VAL A 157 -15.78 6.88 -19.10
N GLU A 158 -14.59 6.34 -19.37
CA GLU A 158 -14.37 5.34 -20.41
C GLU A 158 -15.17 4.05 -20.16
N GLY A 159 -15.29 3.61 -18.91
CA GLY A 159 -16.14 2.47 -18.53
C GLY A 159 -17.61 2.74 -18.80
N ILE A 160 -18.11 3.93 -18.46
CA ILE A 160 -19.48 4.36 -18.75
C ILE A 160 -19.71 4.41 -20.28
N GLU A 161 -18.78 5.00 -21.05
CA GLU A 161 -18.88 5.07 -22.52
C GLU A 161 -18.95 3.67 -23.18
N LYS A 162 -18.18 2.72 -22.67
CA LYS A 162 -18.18 1.35 -23.22
C LYS A 162 -19.46 0.58 -22.87
N SER A 163 -20.02 0.82 -21.68
CA SER A 163 -21.22 0.11 -21.21
C SER A 163 -22.52 0.72 -21.69
N LEU A 164 -22.55 2.03 -21.83
CA LEU A 164 -23.74 2.83 -22.08
C LEU A 164 -23.47 3.78 -23.26
N ASN A 165 -24.33 3.71 -24.27
CA ASN A 165 -24.28 4.69 -25.33
C ASN A 165 -24.97 5.97 -24.85
N PHE A 166 -24.25 7.09 -24.86
CA PHE A 166 -24.78 8.41 -24.53
C PHE A 166 -24.21 9.48 -25.47
N GLU A 167 -24.92 10.57 -25.63
CA GLU A 167 -24.54 11.68 -26.49
C GLU A 167 -23.69 12.73 -25.79
N LEU A 168 -23.95 12.95 -24.50
CA LEU A 168 -23.31 13.97 -23.69
C LEU A 168 -23.11 13.45 -22.26
N SER A 169 -21.94 13.69 -21.67
CA SER A 169 -21.72 13.57 -20.23
C SER A 169 -21.19 14.86 -19.64
N CYS A 170 -21.55 15.10 -18.39
CA CYS A 170 -21.16 16.26 -17.62
C CYS A 170 -20.73 15.81 -16.23
N THR A 171 -19.44 15.91 -15.90
CA THR A 171 -18.89 15.49 -14.62
C THR A 171 -18.28 16.69 -13.90
N LEU A 172 -18.85 17.06 -12.75
CA LEU A 172 -18.26 18.04 -11.84
C LEU A 172 -17.39 17.32 -10.82
N MET A 173 -16.17 17.81 -10.60
CA MET A 173 -15.25 17.26 -9.60
C MET A 173 -14.31 18.33 -9.03
N PHE A 174 -13.65 17.96 -7.91
CA PHE A 174 -12.64 18.79 -7.25
C PHE A 174 -11.25 18.14 -7.36
N ARG A 175 -10.32 18.76 -8.14
CA ARG A 175 -8.97 18.21 -8.38
C ARG A 175 -7.99 18.45 -7.25
N SER A 176 -7.97 19.62 -6.72
CA SER A 176 -7.14 20.02 -5.58
C SER A 176 -7.97 20.81 -4.60
N GLU A 177 -7.41 21.13 -3.45
CA GLU A 177 -8.06 21.76 -2.30
C GLU A 177 -9.03 22.92 -2.61
N ARG A 178 -9.89 22.85 -3.63
CA ARG A 178 -11.00 23.78 -3.91
C ARG A 178 -11.13 24.22 -5.39
N GLU A 179 -10.39 23.63 -6.34
CA GLU A 179 -10.59 23.98 -7.75
C GLU A 179 -11.66 23.07 -8.40
N PRO A 180 -12.88 23.58 -8.63
CA PRO A 180 -13.92 22.82 -9.31
C PRO A 180 -13.62 22.74 -10.80
N VAL A 181 -13.67 21.53 -11.36
CA VAL A 181 -13.49 21.26 -12.79
C VAL A 181 -14.75 20.60 -13.32
N LEU A 182 -15.29 21.15 -14.40
CA LEU A 182 -16.40 20.57 -15.15
C LEU A 182 -15.86 19.91 -16.41
N ILE A 183 -15.90 18.59 -16.44
CA ILE A 183 -15.49 17.78 -17.59
C ILE A 183 -16.72 17.47 -18.42
N ILE A 184 -16.70 17.82 -19.69
CA ILE A 184 -17.80 17.61 -20.62
C ILE A 184 -17.29 16.72 -21.76
N ASN A 185 -17.83 15.51 -21.88
CA ASN A 185 -17.57 14.63 -23.02
C ASN A 185 -18.81 14.65 -23.93
N SER A 186 -18.64 14.93 -25.20
CA SER A 186 -19.73 15.07 -26.15
C SER A 186 -19.40 14.41 -27.48
N LEU A 187 -20.40 13.76 -28.08
CA LEU A 187 -20.26 13.23 -29.44
C LEU A 187 -20.12 14.36 -30.48
N TYR A 188 -20.80 15.49 -30.28
CA TYR A 188 -20.79 16.60 -31.20
C TYR A 188 -20.40 17.91 -30.51
N LYS A 189 -20.13 18.95 -31.30
CA LYS A 189 -19.78 20.26 -30.80
C LYS A 189 -20.90 20.85 -29.91
N ILE A 190 -20.54 21.63 -28.93
CA ILE A 190 -21.46 22.23 -27.94
C ILE A 190 -21.56 23.70 -28.18
N SER A 191 -22.80 24.23 -28.35
CA SER A 191 -23.05 25.64 -28.49
C SER A 191 -22.69 26.39 -27.17
N ASP A 192 -22.33 27.68 -27.30
CA ASP A 192 -22.01 28.49 -26.13
C ASP A 192 -23.20 28.61 -25.16
N ARG A 193 -24.42 28.64 -25.69
CA ARG A 193 -25.66 28.67 -24.89
C ARG A 193 -25.84 27.39 -24.10
N LEU A 194 -25.57 26.22 -24.71
CA LEU A 194 -25.63 24.93 -24.03
C LEU A 194 -24.56 24.86 -22.97
N LEU A 195 -23.35 25.34 -23.25
CA LEU A 195 -22.26 25.37 -22.29
C LEU A 195 -22.61 26.15 -21.01
N GLU A 196 -23.17 27.37 -21.18
CA GLU A 196 -23.59 28.16 -20.02
C GLU A 196 -24.71 27.50 -19.21
N ALA A 197 -25.63 26.81 -19.88
CA ALA A 197 -26.68 26.06 -19.22
C ALA A 197 -26.13 24.86 -18.43
N LEU A 198 -25.15 24.12 -18.98
CA LEU A 198 -24.49 23.04 -18.29
C LEU A 198 -23.71 23.50 -17.04
N LYS A 199 -23.02 24.66 -17.15
CA LYS A 199 -22.36 25.26 -15.98
C LYS A 199 -23.37 25.60 -14.88
N LEU A 200 -24.46 26.28 -15.24
CA LEU A 200 -25.49 26.67 -14.29
C LEU A 200 -26.13 25.43 -13.64
N ARG A 201 -26.47 24.42 -14.45
CA ARG A 201 -27.05 23.17 -13.98
C ARG A 201 -26.08 22.46 -13.03
N ALA A 202 -24.79 22.38 -13.37
CA ALA A 202 -23.78 21.74 -12.49
C ALA A 202 -23.69 22.45 -11.12
N ILE A 203 -23.73 23.77 -11.08
CA ILE A 203 -23.70 24.54 -9.84
C ILE A 203 -24.97 24.34 -9.03
N LEU A 204 -26.14 24.31 -9.68
CA LEU A 204 -27.42 24.06 -9.00
C LEU A 204 -27.48 22.64 -8.44
N SER A 205 -27.07 21.63 -9.20
CA SER A 205 -26.98 20.24 -8.72
C SER A 205 -26.03 20.11 -7.53
N TYR A 206 -24.86 20.75 -7.58
CA TYR A 206 -23.93 20.80 -6.46
C TYR A 206 -24.57 21.37 -5.17
N LYS A 207 -25.25 22.51 -5.30
CA LYS A 207 -25.95 23.16 -4.17
C LYS A 207 -27.13 22.34 -3.65
N SER A 208 -27.80 21.57 -4.49
CA SER A 208 -28.93 20.71 -4.08
C SER A 208 -28.49 19.43 -3.39
N LEU A 209 -27.29 18.90 -3.70
CA LEU A 209 -26.77 17.68 -3.12
C LEU A 209 -26.22 17.88 -1.70
N LEU A 210 -25.77 19.07 -1.36
CA LEU A 210 -25.11 19.38 -0.10
C LEU A 210 -25.94 20.45 0.66
N SER A 211 -26.38 20.11 1.87
CA SER A 211 -27.12 21.04 2.74
C SER A 211 -26.25 22.25 3.15
N ASP A 212 -24.95 22.04 3.30
CA ASP A 212 -23.95 23.06 3.59
C ASP A 212 -22.73 22.82 2.69
N PRO A 213 -22.72 23.38 1.46
CA PRO A 213 -21.61 23.15 0.53
C PRO A 213 -20.32 23.79 1.07
N PRO A 214 -19.21 23.03 1.18
CA PRO A 214 -17.95 23.50 1.73
C PRO A 214 -17.34 24.65 0.95
N PHE A 215 -17.81 24.89 -0.29
CA PHE A 215 -17.32 25.98 -1.17
C PHE A 215 -18.45 26.60 -1.97
N ASP A 216 -18.41 27.89 -2.15
CA ASP A 216 -19.28 28.59 -3.10
C ASP A 216 -18.65 28.58 -4.50
N ILE A 217 -19.21 27.77 -5.39
CA ILE A 217 -18.78 27.69 -6.78
C ILE A 217 -19.42 28.83 -7.57
N LYS A 218 -18.59 29.76 -8.05
CA LYS A 218 -19.03 30.82 -8.99
C LYS A 218 -18.74 30.37 -10.43
N ILE A 219 -19.59 30.79 -11.37
CA ILE A 219 -19.46 30.44 -12.79
C ILE A 219 -18.07 30.82 -13.34
N GLY A 220 -17.50 31.94 -12.90
CA GLY A 220 -16.18 32.41 -13.34
C GLY A 220 -14.99 31.60 -12.81
N ASN A 221 -15.16 30.81 -11.74
CA ASN A 221 -14.11 30.02 -11.15
C ASN A 221 -14.14 28.54 -11.58
N LEU A 222 -15.14 28.17 -12.40
CA LEU A 222 -15.32 26.80 -12.87
C LEU A 222 -14.41 26.54 -14.08
N LYS A 223 -13.38 25.73 -13.88
CA LYS A 223 -12.51 25.29 -14.98
C LYS A 223 -13.26 24.29 -15.86
N ILE A 224 -13.14 24.40 -17.17
CA ILE A 224 -13.88 23.58 -18.11
C ILE A 224 -12.91 22.79 -18.98
N GLU A 225 -13.14 21.49 -19.06
CA GLU A 225 -12.46 20.58 -19.96
C GLU A 225 -13.48 19.98 -20.93
N LYS A 226 -13.27 20.17 -22.23
CA LYS A 226 -14.17 19.66 -23.27
C LYS A 226 -13.48 18.58 -24.08
N ASN A 227 -14.10 17.41 -24.17
CA ASN A 227 -13.68 16.31 -25.03
C ASN A 227 -14.78 16.08 -26.08
N ILE A 228 -14.55 16.49 -27.31
CA ILE A 228 -15.52 16.44 -28.42
C ILE A 228 -15.03 15.39 -29.43
N LYS A 229 -15.87 14.39 -29.75
CA LYS A 229 -15.50 13.30 -30.69
C LYS A 229 -15.65 13.73 -32.16
N HIS A 230 -16.72 14.47 -32.50
CA HIS A 230 -17.03 14.85 -33.86
C HIS A 230 -17.35 16.35 -33.97
N ASN A 231 -16.72 17.04 -34.91
CA ASN A 231 -16.90 18.51 -35.12
C ASN A 231 -17.91 18.88 -36.17
N VAL A 232 -18.64 17.91 -36.76
CA VAL A 232 -19.50 18.14 -37.94
C VAL A 232 -20.90 18.64 -37.60
N LYS A 233 -21.40 18.34 -36.39
CA LYS A 233 -22.73 18.68 -35.91
C LYS A 233 -22.61 19.42 -34.57
N GLU A 234 -23.54 20.28 -34.25
CA GLU A 234 -23.56 21.01 -32.97
C GLU A 234 -24.83 20.71 -32.19
N TYR A 235 -24.66 20.38 -30.90
CA TYR A 235 -25.77 20.29 -29.98
C TYR A 235 -26.20 21.67 -29.47
N ASP A 236 -27.50 21.87 -29.49
CA ASP A 236 -28.15 23.03 -28.88
C ASP A 236 -28.78 22.71 -27.53
N PHE A 237 -29.60 23.61 -27.03
CA PHE A 237 -30.27 23.49 -25.74
C PHE A 237 -31.25 22.29 -25.65
N SER A 238 -31.66 21.69 -26.77
CA SER A 238 -32.59 20.57 -26.82
C SER A 238 -32.05 19.30 -26.16
N VAL A 239 -30.72 19.13 -26.13
CA VAL A 239 -30.05 17.98 -25.46
C VAL A 239 -30.43 17.91 -23.98
N LEU A 240 -30.68 19.00 -23.31
CA LEU A 240 -31.10 19.02 -21.91
C LEU A 240 -32.53 18.44 -21.67
N ARG A 241 -33.29 18.19 -22.74
CA ARG A 241 -34.57 17.49 -22.68
C ARG A 241 -34.47 15.99 -22.95
N TYR A 242 -33.27 15.50 -23.28
CA TYR A 242 -33.02 14.07 -23.43
C TYR A 242 -33.17 13.37 -22.08
N ASP A 243 -33.40 12.07 -22.14
CA ASP A 243 -33.38 11.25 -20.93
C ASP A 243 -32.00 11.28 -20.30
N ASN A 244 -31.92 11.32 -18.97
CA ASN A 244 -30.66 11.48 -18.28
C ASN A 244 -30.54 10.54 -17.06
N LEU A 245 -29.31 10.14 -16.79
CA LEU A 245 -28.94 9.48 -15.54
C LEU A 245 -27.97 10.39 -14.78
N PHE A 246 -28.19 10.48 -13.48
CA PHE A 246 -27.41 11.29 -12.55
C PHE A 246 -26.92 10.44 -11.39
N ALA A 247 -25.64 10.57 -11.01
CA ALA A 247 -25.09 9.92 -9.83
C ALA A 247 -24.05 10.79 -9.13
N PRO A 248 -24.17 10.97 -7.80
CA PRO A 248 -23.12 11.60 -7.01
C PRO A 248 -21.93 10.65 -6.82
N ILE A 249 -20.74 11.21 -6.74
CA ILE A 249 -19.49 10.52 -6.41
C ILE A 249 -19.16 10.90 -4.97
N THR A 250 -19.63 10.09 -4.02
CA THR A 250 -19.56 10.39 -2.58
C THR A 250 -19.10 9.16 -1.80
N SER A 251 -18.24 9.37 -0.79
CA SER A 251 -18.03 8.41 0.30
C SER A 251 -18.88 8.80 1.52
N ILE A 252 -18.70 8.12 2.64
CA ILE A 252 -19.40 8.42 3.89
C ILE A 252 -19.04 9.84 4.37
N ASP A 253 -17.77 10.26 4.21
CA ASP A 253 -17.23 11.49 4.80
C ASP A 253 -16.81 12.53 3.76
N GLU A 254 -16.77 12.20 2.47
CA GLU A 254 -16.22 13.09 1.44
C GLU A 254 -17.09 13.09 0.17
N PHE A 255 -17.36 14.29 -0.35
CA PHE A 255 -18.00 14.53 -1.62
C PHE A 255 -16.94 14.84 -2.67
N PHE A 256 -16.78 13.97 -3.67
CA PHE A 256 -15.81 14.12 -4.75
C PHE A 256 -16.39 14.86 -5.96
N GLY A 257 -17.70 14.80 -6.17
CA GLY A 257 -18.38 15.38 -7.29
C GLY A 257 -19.65 14.63 -7.69
N PHE A 258 -20.03 14.77 -8.93
CA PHE A 258 -21.11 14.00 -9.54
C PHE A 258 -20.89 13.85 -11.04
N THR A 259 -21.58 12.91 -11.65
CA THR A 259 -21.62 12.73 -13.10
C THR A 259 -23.05 12.59 -13.59
N GLU A 260 -23.33 13.16 -14.76
CA GLU A 260 -24.60 13.13 -15.44
C GLU A 260 -24.38 12.77 -16.91
N ILE A 261 -25.20 11.87 -17.45
CA ILE A 261 -25.15 11.47 -18.87
C ILE A 261 -26.51 11.69 -19.51
N TYR A 262 -26.53 12.01 -20.82
CA TYR A 262 -27.71 12.34 -21.59
C TYR A 262 -27.80 11.47 -22.84
N ARG A 263 -29.02 10.98 -23.14
CA ARG A 263 -29.31 10.19 -24.33
C ARG A 263 -30.72 10.51 -24.84
N GLU A 264 -30.88 10.62 -26.16
CA GLU A 264 -32.19 10.85 -26.79
C GLU A 264 -33.14 9.69 -26.53
N LYS A 265 -32.62 8.46 -26.57
CA LYS A 265 -33.36 7.23 -26.30
C LYS A 265 -33.44 6.96 -24.79
N GLN A 266 -34.60 6.57 -24.31
CA GLN A 266 -34.80 6.30 -22.88
C GLN A 266 -33.82 5.24 -22.32
N PHE A 267 -33.30 5.48 -21.15
CA PHE A 267 -32.46 4.51 -20.42
C PHE A 267 -33.32 3.40 -19.82
N SER A 268 -32.85 2.18 -19.87
CA SER A 268 -33.47 1.05 -19.16
C SER A 268 -33.09 1.02 -17.68
N THR A 269 -33.79 0.22 -16.89
CA THR A 269 -33.45 -0.02 -15.48
C THR A 269 -32.08 -0.65 -15.32
N GLU A 270 -31.67 -1.53 -16.27
CA GLU A 270 -30.34 -2.13 -16.31
C GLU A 270 -29.27 -1.08 -16.61
N ASP A 271 -29.54 -0.14 -17.53
CA ASP A 271 -28.62 0.99 -17.83
C ASP A 271 -28.40 1.85 -16.58
N ALA A 272 -29.45 2.15 -15.83
CA ALA A 272 -29.38 2.93 -14.59
C ALA A 272 -28.57 2.20 -13.51
N THR A 273 -28.78 0.90 -13.35
CA THR A 273 -28.02 0.07 -12.38
C THR A 273 -26.54 -0.01 -12.77
N CYS A 274 -26.23 -0.23 -14.05
CA CYS A 274 -24.87 -0.28 -14.57
C CYS A 274 -24.15 1.07 -14.34
N PHE A 275 -24.80 2.18 -14.65
CA PHE A 275 -24.29 3.53 -14.43
C PHE A 275 -23.96 3.79 -12.96
N GLN A 276 -24.90 3.52 -12.06
CA GLN A 276 -24.69 3.71 -10.62
C GLN A 276 -23.55 2.82 -10.10
N THR A 277 -23.45 1.57 -10.55
CA THR A 277 -22.40 0.65 -10.15
C THR A 277 -21.01 1.16 -10.58
N LEU A 278 -20.87 1.63 -11.82
CA LEU A 278 -19.61 2.21 -12.32
C LEU A 278 -19.18 3.45 -11.54
N VAL A 279 -20.13 4.32 -11.21
CA VAL A 279 -19.84 5.52 -10.43
C VAL A 279 -19.45 5.16 -8.98
N GLN A 280 -20.11 4.18 -8.38
CA GLN A 280 -19.76 3.71 -7.03
C GLN A 280 -18.39 3.05 -6.97
N GLN A 281 -18.00 2.30 -8.01
CA GLN A 281 -16.69 1.64 -8.06
C GLN A 281 -15.51 2.60 -7.99
N VAL A 282 -15.64 3.84 -8.47
CA VAL A 282 -14.56 4.83 -8.43
C VAL A 282 -14.42 5.48 -7.04
N THR A 283 -15.44 5.44 -6.22
CA THR A 283 -15.48 6.14 -4.92
C THR A 283 -14.38 5.66 -3.97
N ILE A 284 -14.24 4.34 -3.81
CA ILE A 284 -13.21 3.75 -2.91
C ILE A 284 -11.78 4.08 -3.38
N PRO A 285 -11.41 3.89 -4.66
CA PRO A 285 -10.11 4.34 -5.16
C PRO A 285 -9.85 5.84 -5.00
N LEU A 286 -10.85 6.71 -5.22
CA LEU A 286 -10.72 8.16 -5.01
C LEU A 286 -10.45 8.49 -3.54
N GLN A 287 -11.17 7.86 -2.62
CA GLN A 287 -10.95 8.02 -1.18
C GLN A 287 -9.55 7.55 -0.77
N SER A 288 -9.10 6.40 -1.27
CA SER A 288 -7.75 5.89 -1.02
C SER A 288 -6.67 6.84 -1.57
N ALA A 289 -6.89 7.42 -2.75
CA ALA A 289 -5.99 8.42 -3.34
C ALA A 289 -5.95 9.70 -2.48
N SER A 290 -7.10 10.17 -1.98
CA SER A 290 -7.21 11.33 -1.08
C SER A 290 -6.43 11.11 0.21
N PHE A 291 -6.68 10.01 0.93
CA PHE A 291 -5.97 9.67 2.15
C PHE A 291 -4.46 9.49 1.94
N THR A 292 -4.07 8.84 0.86
CA THR A 292 -2.64 8.67 0.53
C THR A 292 -1.95 10.02 0.33
N GLN A 293 -2.59 10.95 -0.35
CA GLN A 293 -2.06 12.29 -0.57
C GLN A 293 -1.97 13.10 0.74
N GLU A 294 -3.00 13.03 1.57
CA GLU A 294 -3.02 13.68 2.88
C GLU A 294 -1.92 13.12 3.80
N LEU A 295 -1.78 11.80 3.85
CA LEU A 295 -0.73 11.12 4.61
C LEU A 295 0.67 11.56 4.16
N LYS A 296 0.91 11.63 2.83
CA LYS A 296 2.18 12.10 2.27
C LYS A 296 2.48 13.56 2.66
N THR A 297 1.49 14.43 2.59
CA THR A 297 1.67 15.85 2.95
C THR A 297 1.93 16.04 4.44
N THR A 298 1.21 15.31 5.28
CA THR A 298 1.38 15.34 6.75
C THR A 298 2.74 14.76 7.15
N ASN A 299 3.15 13.65 6.55
CA ASN A 299 4.46 13.06 6.81
C ASN A 299 5.61 14.01 6.42
N ARG A 300 5.50 14.69 5.26
CA ARG A 300 6.48 15.73 4.87
C ARG A 300 6.53 16.90 5.86
N LYS A 301 5.37 17.34 6.39
CA LYS A 301 5.33 18.39 7.41
C LYS A 301 6.01 17.93 8.70
N LEU A 302 5.75 16.69 9.16
CA LEU A 302 6.38 16.11 10.34
C LEU A 302 7.89 16.02 10.18
N GLN A 303 8.39 15.47 9.08
CA GLN A 303 9.83 15.39 8.79
C GLN A 303 10.51 16.76 8.77
N LYS A 304 9.84 17.77 8.20
CA LYS A 304 10.35 19.14 8.22
C LYS A 304 10.44 19.71 9.64
N LEU A 305 9.43 19.47 10.47
CA LEU A 305 9.43 19.92 11.87
C LEU A 305 10.52 19.22 12.69
N GLU A 306 10.71 17.91 12.52
CA GLU A 306 11.78 17.16 13.17
C GLU A 306 13.16 17.68 12.78
N ARG A 307 13.36 17.94 11.48
CA ARG A 307 14.61 18.54 11.00
C ARG A 307 14.89 19.91 11.62
N LEU A 308 13.88 20.80 11.61
CA LEU A 308 14.00 22.13 12.21
C LEU A 308 14.26 22.06 13.72
N LYS A 309 13.62 21.13 14.45
CA LYS A 309 13.88 20.86 15.87
C LYS A 309 15.35 20.48 16.11
N SER A 310 15.89 19.56 15.29
CA SER A 310 17.27 19.08 15.42
C SER A 310 18.29 20.19 15.08
N GLU A 311 18.04 20.96 14.03
CA GLU A 311 18.90 22.10 13.65
C GLU A 311 18.90 23.19 14.75
N PHE A 312 17.73 23.52 15.30
CA PHE A 312 17.60 24.49 16.39
C PHE A 312 18.41 24.07 17.63
N ILE A 313 18.25 22.81 18.08
CA ILE A 313 19.00 22.28 19.24
C ILE A 313 20.51 22.33 18.96
N SER A 314 20.96 22.00 17.76
CA SER A 314 22.38 22.04 17.37
C SER A 314 22.96 23.46 17.43
N ILE A 315 22.24 24.43 16.85
CA ILE A 315 22.68 25.84 16.83
C ILE A 315 22.73 26.39 18.25
N VAL A 316 21.65 26.24 19.04
CA VAL A 316 21.58 26.74 20.43
C VAL A 316 22.69 26.13 21.28
N SER A 317 22.95 24.84 21.11
CA SER A 317 24.03 24.17 21.86
C SER A 317 25.41 24.71 21.52
N HIS A 318 25.67 24.99 20.24
CA HIS A 318 26.94 25.60 19.82
C HIS A 318 27.09 27.01 20.40
N GLU A 319 26.04 27.82 20.27
CA GLU A 319 26.03 29.21 20.78
C GLU A 319 26.13 29.31 22.33
N LEU A 320 25.65 28.29 23.05
CA LEU A 320 25.81 28.19 24.50
C LEU A 320 27.17 27.64 24.93
N ARG A 321 27.76 26.71 24.16
CA ARG A 321 29.07 26.11 24.49
C ARG A 321 30.20 27.13 24.50
N THR A 322 30.21 28.04 23.53
CA THR A 322 31.27 29.05 23.38
C THR A 322 31.40 29.98 24.59
N PRO A 323 30.33 30.70 25.05
CA PRO A 323 30.44 31.54 26.21
C PRO A 323 30.71 30.76 27.51
N LEU A 324 30.18 29.54 27.61
CA LEU A 324 30.38 28.68 28.76
C LEU A 324 31.83 28.22 28.91
N THR A 325 32.48 27.93 27.80
CA THR A 325 33.92 27.60 27.76
C THR A 325 34.75 28.80 28.16
N ALA A 326 34.40 30.02 27.73
CA ALA A 326 35.09 31.25 28.15
C ALA A 326 34.91 31.49 29.64
N ILE A 327 33.70 31.31 30.19
CA ILE A 327 33.43 31.45 31.64
C ILE A 327 34.25 30.42 32.43
N LYS A 328 34.26 29.15 32.03
CA LYS A 328 35.05 28.10 32.65
C LYS A 328 36.55 28.46 32.67
N ASN A 329 37.09 28.86 31.50
CA ASN A 329 38.51 29.23 31.41
C ASN A 329 38.89 30.44 32.27
N ALA A 330 38.02 31.45 32.33
CA ALA A 330 38.23 32.60 33.25
C ALA A 330 38.28 32.15 34.71
N MET A 331 37.36 31.26 35.13
CA MET A 331 37.38 30.71 36.48
C MET A 331 38.61 29.83 36.75
N ASP A 332 39.09 29.08 35.77
CA ASP A 332 40.31 28.27 35.86
C ASP A 332 41.54 29.16 36.03
N ILE A 333 41.62 30.29 35.33
CA ILE A 333 42.71 31.28 35.48
C ILE A 333 42.69 31.88 36.88
N ILE A 334 41.49 32.27 37.38
CA ILE A 334 41.32 32.81 38.72
C ILE A 334 41.75 31.80 39.79
N LEU A 335 41.27 30.55 39.71
CA LEU A 335 41.58 29.47 40.65
C LEU A 335 43.04 29.03 40.62
N SER A 336 43.75 29.21 39.52
CA SER A 336 45.19 28.91 39.41
C SER A 336 46.10 29.96 40.10
N GLY A 337 45.53 31.04 40.66
CA GLY A 337 46.29 32.13 41.29
C GLY A 337 46.93 33.11 40.30
N LYS A 338 46.81 32.91 39.00
CA LYS A 338 47.38 33.78 37.95
C LYS A 338 46.75 35.17 37.92
N ALA A 339 45.51 35.30 38.47
CA ALA A 339 44.80 36.58 38.54
C ALA A 339 45.03 37.36 39.85
N GLY A 340 45.88 36.87 40.74
CA GLY A 340 46.16 37.45 42.05
C GLY A 340 45.72 36.55 43.21
N GLU A 341 46.07 36.98 44.45
CA GLU A 341 45.70 36.25 45.66
C GLU A 341 44.17 36.33 45.92
N MET A 342 43.57 35.23 46.34
CA MET A 342 42.16 35.17 46.68
C MET A 342 41.91 34.83 48.14
N THR A 343 40.89 35.43 48.75
CA THR A 343 40.38 34.98 50.02
C THR A 343 39.65 33.63 49.87
N GLU A 344 39.64 32.85 50.96
CA GLU A 344 38.97 31.55 51.01
C GLU A 344 37.49 31.62 50.52
N ASN A 345 36.77 32.70 50.87
CA ASN A 345 35.41 32.91 50.43
C ASN A 345 35.30 33.14 48.94
N ILE A 346 36.17 33.93 48.33
CA ILE A 346 36.20 34.16 46.90
C ILE A 346 36.49 32.83 46.15
N GLN A 347 37.44 32.05 46.66
CA GLN A 347 37.77 30.74 46.09
C GLN A 347 36.58 29.78 46.12
N LYS A 348 35.77 29.78 47.21
CA LYS A 348 34.52 28.99 47.29
C LYS A 348 33.50 29.43 46.22
N PHE A 349 33.27 30.73 46.06
CA PHE A 349 32.30 31.22 45.06
C PHE A 349 32.75 30.96 43.64
N VAL A 350 34.02 31.16 43.31
CA VAL A 350 34.57 30.89 41.99
C VAL A 350 34.52 29.38 41.70
N SER A 351 34.85 28.53 42.66
CA SER A 351 34.73 27.07 42.51
C SER A 351 33.28 26.62 42.32
N MET A 352 32.32 27.27 43.01
CA MET A 352 30.90 27.01 42.78
C MET A 352 30.45 27.42 41.38
N GLY A 353 30.89 28.59 40.90
CA GLY A 353 30.62 29.05 39.55
C GLY A 353 31.19 28.09 38.48
N LYS A 354 32.45 27.64 38.67
CA LYS A 354 33.10 26.64 37.78
C LYS A 354 32.29 25.33 37.73
N ARG A 355 31.87 24.81 38.88
CA ARG A 355 31.04 23.59 38.93
C ARG A 355 29.72 23.75 38.19
N ASN A 356 29.04 24.91 38.34
CA ASN A 356 27.80 25.19 37.60
C ASN A 356 28.02 25.33 36.08
N ALA A 357 29.12 25.95 35.65
CA ALA A 357 29.49 26.04 34.24
C ALA A 357 29.76 24.66 33.63
N ILE A 358 30.49 23.78 34.34
CA ILE A 358 30.73 22.38 33.90
C ILE A 358 29.39 21.60 33.82
N ARG A 359 28.54 21.76 34.83
CA ARG A 359 27.21 21.11 34.86
C ARG A 359 26.34 21.54 33.68
N LEU A 360 26.32 22.85 33.35
CA LEU A 360 25.54 23.34 32.20
C LEU A 360 26.09 22.83 30.87
N SER A 361 27.45 22.76 30.73
CA SER A 361 28.08 22.11 29.57
C SER A 361 27.64 20.64 29.42
N GLY A 362 27.58 19.91 30.53
CA GLY A 362 27.08 18.52 30.52
C GLY A 362 25.64 18.42 30.01
N ILE A 363 24.72 19.26 30.54
CA ILE A 363 23.32 19.29 30.13
C ILE A 363 23.19 19.60 28.62
N ILE A 364 23.97 20.56 28.10
CA ILE A 364 23.97 20.90 26.67
C ILE A 364 24.44 19.74 25.82
N ASN A 365 25.50 19.05 26.24
CA ASN A 365 26.01 17.88 25.52
C ASN A 365 25.00 16.71 25.56
N ASP A 366 24.37 16.45 26.70
CA ASP A 366 23.30 15.45 26.86
C ASP A 366 22.13 15.74 25.92
N LEU A 367 21.70 17.01 25.80
CA LEU A 367 20.63 17.42 24.90
C LEU A 367 21.01 17.24 23.43
N LEU A 368 22.25 17.52 23.07
CA LEU A 368 22.80 17.26 21.73
C LEU A 368 22.83 15.76 21.42
N ASP A 369 23.29 14.93 22.36
CA ASP A 369 23.36 13.49 22.17
C ASP A 369 21.95 12.90 21.94
N ILE A 370 20.95 13.28 22.75
CA ILE A 370 19.55 12.87 22.53
C ILE A 370 19.06 13.30 21.15
N SER A 371 19.28 14.58 20.77
CA SER A 371 18.84 15.08 19.47
C SER A 371 19.49 14.35 18.29
N LYS A 372 20.78 13.99 18.41
CA LYS A 372 21.49 13.23 17.38
C LYS A 372 21.00 11.78 17.28
N ILE A 373 20.72 11.14 18.42
CA ILE A 373 20.21 9.77 18.46
C ILE A 373 18.80 9.72 17.86
N GLU A 374 17.88 10.62 18.29
CA GLU A 374 16.53 10.72 17.75
C GLU A 374 16.51 10.96 16.24
N ALA A 375 17.40 11.81 15.74
CA ALA A 375 17.52 12.09 14.31
C ALA A 375 18.24 10.98 13.51
N GLY A 376 18.72 9.91 14.18
CA GLY A 376 19.51 8.86 13.55
C GLY A 376 20.88 9.36 13.04
N LYS A 377 21.39 10.50 13.55
CA LYS A 377 22.63 11.16 13.10
C LYS A 377 23.81 10.92 14.02
N MET A 378 23.66 10.06 15.04
CA MET A 378 24.78 9.73 15.92
C MET A 378 25.69 8.72 15.23
N ASP A 379 26.95 9.08 15.09
CA ASP A 379 27.97 8.17 14.57
C ASP A 379 28.44 7.24 15.69
N PHE A 380 28.40 5.94 15.44
CA PHE A 380 28.90 4.90 16.30
C PHE A 380 30.14 4.24 15.67
N LYS A 381 31.15 3.99 16.51
CA LYS A 381 32.33 3.24 16.13
C LYS A 381 32.30 1.86 16.78
N PHE A 382 31.54 0.95 16.18
CA PHE A 382 31.45 -0.41 16.69
C PHE A 382 32.72 -1.20 16.34
N GLU A 383 33.31 -1.81 17.35
CA GLU A 383 34.52 -2.64 17.25
C GLU A 383 34.37 -3.88 18.14
N LEU A 384 35.07 -4.97 17.80
CA LEU A 384 35.18 -6.11 18.72
C LEU A 384 35.99 -5.68 19.94
N THR A 385 35.38 -5.79 21.10
CA THR A 385 35.98 -5.33 22.36
C THR A 385 35.50 -6.21 23.52
N HIS A 386 36.18 -6.03 24.68
CA HIS A 386 35.78 -6.62 25.95
C HIS A 386 35.24 -5.52 26.86
N ILE A 387 34.32 -5.87 27.77
CA ILE A 387 33.70 -4.89 28.67
C ILE A 387 34.63 -4.51 29.83
N GLU A 388 35.53 -5.39 30.24
CA GLU A 388 36.40 -5.24 31.40
C GLU A 388 37.29 -3.98 31.34
N PRO A 389 37.98 -3.67 30.23
CA PRO A 389 38.76 -2.45 30.12
C PRO A 389 37.90 -1.18 30.30
N VAL A 390 36.64 -1.18 29.83
CA VAL A 390 35.73 -0.04 29.94
C VAL A 390 35.28 0.12 31.39
N ILE A 391 34.95 -0.99 32.10
CA ILE A 391 34.58 -0.96 33.52
C ILE A 391 35.75 -0.47 34.36
N GLU A 392 36.97 -1.00 34.18
CA GLU A 392 38.14 -0.58 34.92
C GLU A 392 38.46 0.91 34.69
N TYR A 393 38.35 1.38 33.45
CA TYR A 393 38.56 2.79 33.15
C TYR A 393 37.56 3.71 33.92
N VAL A 394 36.27 3.40 33.87
CA VAL A 394 35.22 4.16 34.57
C VAL A 394 35.42 4.06 36.10
N LYS A 395 35.72 2.88 36.64
CA LYS A 395 36.00 2.67 38.08
C LYS A 395 37.17 3.57 38.55
N ASN A 396 38.27 3.56 37.80
CA ASN A 396 39.46 4.33 38.16
C ASN A 396 39.18 5.85 38.14
N ASN A 397 38.46 6.35 37.14
CA ASN A 397 38.11 7.76 37.03
C ASN A 397 37.16 8.24 38.14
N LEU A 398 36.21 7.38 38.56
CA LEU A 398 35.23 7.74 39.57
C LEU A 398 35.64 7.36 40.99
N THR A 399 36.74 6.64 41.21
CA THR A 399 37.25 6.27 42.53
C THR A 399 37.59 7.50 43.39
N VAL A 400 38.11 8.56 42.76
CA VAL A 400 38.42 9.80 43.50
C VAL A 400 37.13 10.46 44.04
N VAL A 401 36.11 10.54 43.18
CA VAL A 401 34.80 11.14 43.55
C VAL A 401 34.07 10.26 44.60
N ALA A 402 34.18 8.95 44.47
CA ALA A 402 33.62 8.01 45.46
C ALA A 402 34.29 8.15 46.83
N LYS A 403 35.62 8.29 46.87
CA LYS A 403 36.39 8.51 48.12
C LYS A 403 36.06 9.80 48.82
N GLU A 404 35.70 10.88 48.08
CA GLU A 404 35.22 12.13 48.69
C GLU A 404 33.93 11.93 49.51
N LYS A 405 33.18 10.87 49.25
CA LYS A 405 31.98 10.46 49.99
C LYS A 405 32.18 9.22 50.89
N ASP A 406 33.41 8.79 51.09
CA ASP A 406 33.76 7.53 51.80
C ASP A 406 33.13 6.27 51.20
N LEU A 407 32.88 6.27 49.88
CA LEU A 407 32.31 5.13 49.15
C LEU A 407 33.43 4.22 48.59
N THR A 408 33.18 2.92 48.59
CA THR A 408 34.06 1.91 47.99
C THR A 408 33.48 1.42 46.67
N LEU A 409 34.25 1.52 45.56
CA LEU A 409 33.89 0.92 44.29
C LEU A 409 34.53 -0.47 44.12
N LYS A 410 33.71 -1.52 43.95
CA LYS A 410 34.18 -2.89 43.73
C LYS A 410 33.79 -3.33 42.30
N TYR A 411 34.62 -4.16 41.69
CA TYR A 411 34.28 -4.85 40.45
C TYR A 411 34.47 -6.33 40.61
N THR A 412 33.41 -7.07 40.25
CA THR A 412 33.38 -8.54 40.21
C THR A 412 33.25 -8.99 38.77
N PRO A 413 34.35 -9.42 38.11
CA PRO A 413 34.34 -9.80 36.70
C PRO A 413 33.60 -11.14 36.48
N SER A 414 33.12 -11.34 35.24
CA SER A 414 32.63 -12.63 34.77
C SER A 414 33.75 -13.68 34.73
N GLU A 415 33.42 -14.95 34.97
CA GLU A 415 34.36 -16.06 34.74
C GLU A 415 34.76 -16.18 33.26
N ALA A 416 33.81 -15.86 32.34
CA ALA A 416 34.04 -15.76 30.92
C ALA A 416 34.06 -14.29 30.51
N SER A 417 35.11 -13.85 29.80
CA SER A 417 35.23 -12.51 29.20
C SER A 417 34.90 -12.60 27.69
N PRO A 418 33.61 -12.57 27.31
CA PRO A 418 33.26 -12.73 25.93
C PRO A 418 33.55 -11.43 25.15
N GLU A 419 33.91 -11.57 23.89
CA GLU A 419 33.92 -10.46 22.96
C GLU A 419 32.52 -9.95 22.69
N ILE A 420 32.37 -8.64 22.63
CA ILE A 420 31.15 -7.92 22.24
C ILE A 420 31.46 -7.00 21.06
N TYR A 421 30.49 -6.74 20.22
CA TYR A 421 30.61 -5.76 19.14
C TYR A 421 29.98 -4.46 19.58
N ALA A 422 30.80 -3.49 20.01
CA ALA A 422 30.31 -2.30 20.69
C ALA A 422 31.20 -1.04 20.44
N ASP A 423 30.63 0.12 20.67
CA ASP A 423 31.38 1.39 20.77
C ASP A 423 31.80 1.60 22.23
N SER A 424 33.11 1.42 22.50
CA SER A 424 33.66 1.52 23.84
C SER A 424 33.43 2.89 24.50
N ASN A 425 33.47 4.00 23.74
CA ASN A 425 33.23 5.34 24.27
C ASN A 425 31.77 5.52 24.71
N ARG A 426 30.82 4.92 23.98
CA ARG A 426 29.41 4.96 24.35
C ARG A 426 29.08 4.06 25.52
N LEU A 427 29.75 2.92 25.63
CA LEU A 427 29.64 2.06 26.83
C LEU A 427 30.24 2.75 28.07
N GLU A 428 31.35 3.47 27.92
CA GLU A 428 31.91 4.32 28.96
C GLU A 428 30.89 5.37 29.45
N GLN A 429 30.19 6.01 28.50
CA GLN A 429 29.14 6.99 28.82
C GLN A 429 27.97 6.35 29.60
N VAL A 430 27.51 5.16 29.20
CA VAL A 430 26.47 4.40 29.94
C VAL A 430 26.93 4.06 31.34
N LEU A 431 28.11 3.46 31.49
CA LEU A 431 28.66 3.08 32.79
C LEU A 431 28.89 4.30 33.68
N THR A 432 29.42 5.39 33.15
CA THR A 432 29.62 6.64 33.87
C THR A 432 28.30 7.18 34.39
N ASN A 433 27.24 7.18 33.61
CA ASN A 433 25.91 7.61 34.02
C ASN A 433 25.37 6.74 35.18
N LEU A 434 25.51 5.40 35.09
CA LEU A 434 25.03 4.50 36.13
C LEU A 434 25.83 4.60 37.41
N VAL A 435 27.18 4.58 37.36
CA VAL A 435 28.07 4.63 38.50
C VAL A 435 28.02 6.03 39.19
N SER A 436 27.95 7.11 38.39
CA SER A 436 27.81 8.45 38.98
C SER A 436 26.46 8.64 39.71
N ASN A 437 25.37 8.03 39.17
CA ASN A 437 24.08 8.00 39.90
C ASN A 437 24.19 7.17 41.17
N ALA A 438 24.82 6.02 41.15
CA ALA A 438 25.08 5.20 42.34
C ALA A 438 25.86 5.98 43.41
N ILE A 439 26.96 6.69 43.04
CA ILE A 439 27.74 7.55 43.97
C ILE A 439 26.84 8.68 44.51
N LYS A 440 26.03 9.26 43.66
CA LYS A 440 25.18 10.41 44.02
C LYS A 440 24.14 10.06 45.07
N PHE A 441 23.48 8.92 44.94
CA PHE A 441 22.34 8.52 45.77
C PHE A 441 22.68 7.58 46.92
N SER A 442 23.92 7.04 46.97
CA SER A 442 24.39 6.24 48.11
C SER A 442 24.68 7.11 49.34
N PRO A 443 24.41 6.60 50.56
CA PRO A 443 24.88 7.20 51.81
C PRO A 443 26.41 7.06 51.93
N SER A 444 27.03 7.87 52.77
CA SER A 444 28.46 7.75 53.08
C SER A 444 28.80 6.40 53.72
N ALA A 445 30.02 5.91 53.49
CA ALA A 445 30.56 4.63 53.95
C ALA A 445 29.88 3.38 53.33
N GLY A 446 29.22 3.54 52.18
CA GLY A 446 28.61 2.45 51.42
C GLY A 446 29.56 1.78 50.43
N THR A 447 29.07 0.70 49.81
CA THR A 447 29.77 0.01 48.73
C THR A 447 28.91 0.07 47.47
N ILE A 448 29.53 0.39 46.34
CA ILE A 448 28.92 0.27 45.02
C ILE A 448 29.61 -0.90 44.31
N GLU A 449 28.83 -1.89 43.87
CA GLU A 449 29.36 -3.06 43.20
C GLU A 449 29.01 -3.04 41.72
N ILE A 450 30.01 -3.19 40.87
CA ILE A 450 29.84 -3.44 39.46
C ILE A 450 30.10 -4.93 39.25
N SER A 451 29.22 -5.60 38.54
CA SER A 451 29.45 -7.04 38.22
C SER A 451 29.08 -7.27 36.73
N SER A 452 29.78 -8.27 36.15
CA SER A 452 29.47 -8.71 34.80
C SER A 452 29.27 -10.24 34.80
N ARG A 453 28.35 -10.74 33.95
CA ARG A 453 28.14 -12.19 33.74
C ARG A 453 27.54 -12.46 32.36
N VAL A 454 27.84 -13.68 31.87
CA VAL A 454 27.17 -14.19 30.66
C VAL A 454 25.82 -14.79 31.07
N ILE A 455 24.75 -14.44 30.34
CA ILE A 455 23.40 -14.90 30.65
C ILE A 455 22.62 -15.15 29.36
N ASN A 456 21.74 -16.15 29.38
CA ASN A 456 20.78 -16.33 28.27
C ASN A 456 19.58 -15.43 28.48
N ALA A 457 19.04 -14.87 27.39
CA ALA A 457 17.88 -13.98 27.43
C ALA A 457 16.67 -14.58 28.18
N ARG A 458 16.51 -15.89 28.19
CA ARG A 458 15.43 -16.60 28.91
C ARG A 458 15.58 -16.61 30.43
N GLU A 459 16.79 -16.36 30.93
CA GLU A 459 17.14 -16.34 32.34
C GLU A 459 17.17 -14.97 32.96
N LEU A 460 16.88 -13.91 32.15
CA LEU A 460 16.86 -12.54 32.62
C LEU A 460 15.73 -12.33 33.63
N GLN A 461 16.06 -11.73 34.77
CA GLN A 461 15.13 -11.36 35.84
C GLN A 461 14.86 -9.85 35.72
N TYR A 462 13.57 -9.49 35.63
CA TYR A 462 13.14 -8.08 35.48
C TYR A 462 11.74 -7.88 36.06
N ASP A 463 11.39 -6.64 36.42
CA ASP A 463 10.02 -6.30 36.78
C ASP A 463 9.13 -6.27 35.51
N HIS A 464 7.85 -6.58 35.63
CA HIS A 464 6.89 -6.58 34.52
C HIS A 464 6.84 -5.27 33.75
N CYS A 465 7.23 -4.18 34.37
CA CYS A 465 7.28 -2.88 33.71
C CYS A 465 8.30 -2.78 32.55
N PHE A 466 9.28 -3.67 32.47
CA PHE A 466 10.29 -3.75 31.40
C PHE A 466 10.06 -4.91 30.42
N GLU A 467 8.90 -5.57 30.51
CA GLU A 467 8.60 -6.78 29.76
C GLU A 467 8.67 -6.59 28.24
N GLU A 468 8.18 -5.45 27.73
CA GLU A 468 8.20 -5.16 26.29
C GLU A 468 9.60 -5.03 25.70
N ASP A 469 10.55 -4.50 26.47
CA ASP A 469 11.92 -4.30 26.02
C ASP A 469 12.73 -5.61 26.07
N ILE A 470 12.48 -6.43 27.08
CA ILE A 470 13.28 -7.62 27.37
C ILE A 470 12.76 -8.84 26.61
N LYS A 471 11.46 -9.01 26.38
CA LYS A 471 10.89 -10.12 25.60
C LYS A 471 11.39 -10.20 24.15
N LYS A 472 11.89 -9.11 23.60
CA LYS A 472 12.45 -9.06 22.25
C LYS A 472 13.85 -9.67 22.14
N LEU A 473 14.51 -9.85 23.29
CA LEU A 473 15.88 -10.37 23.36
C LEU A 473 15.92 -11.88 23.12
N GLN A 474 16.90 -12.35 22.36
CA GLN A 474 17.08 -13.77 22.06
C GLN A 474 18.58 -14.13 22.03
N GLY A 475 18.94 -15.27 22.59
CA GLY A 475 20.32 -15.75 22.61
C GLY A 475 21.09 -15.35 23.88
N ASN A 476 22.40 -15.32 23.77
CA ASN A 476 23.30 -15.05 24.90
C ASN A 476 23.74 -13.58 24.93
N TYR A 477 23.76 -13.02 26.09
CA TYR A 477 24.12 -11.64 26.38
C TYR A 477 25.20 -11.54 27.46
N LEU A 478 26.01 -10.53 27.37
CA LEU A 478 26.81 -10.05 28.49
C LEU A 478 25.93 -9.09 29.30
N GLN A 479 25.60 -9.45 30.54
CA GLN A 479 24.89 -8.60 31.48
C GLN A 479 25.90 -7.88 32.36
N VAL A 480 25.72 -6.57 32.54
CA VAL A 480 26.42 -5.77 33.53
C VAL A 480 25.42 -5.20 34.53
N CYS A 481 25.73 -5.29 35.80
CA CYS A 481 24.94 -4.77 36.90
C CYS A 481 25.77 -3.73 37.67
N VAL A 482 25.15 -2.60 37.99
CA VAL A 482 25.66 -1.59 38.94
C VAL A 482 24.71 -1.57 40.13
N GLU A 483 25.18 -2.04 41.29
CA GLU A 483 24.41 -2.12 42.52
C GLU A 483 24.88 -1.04 43.51
N ASP A 484 23.92 -0.30 44.05
CA ASP A 484 24.12 0.71 45.07
C ASP A 484 23.31 0.39 46.33
N GLN A 485 23.71 0.98 47.43
CA GLN A 485 23.05 0.91 48.76
C GLN A 485 22.35 2.20 49.08
N GLY A 486 21.79 2.87 48.04
CA GLY A 486 21.17 4.19 48.14
C GLY A 486 19.74 4.19 48.67
N ILE A 487 19.06 5.28 48.44
CA ILE A 487 17.69 5.51 48.90
C ILE A 487 16.65 4.62 48.25
N GLY A 488 17.00 3.96 47.12
CA GLY A 488 16.08 3.16 46.32
C GLY A 488 15.05 3.99 45.56
N ILE A 489 14.24 3.32 44.78
CA ILE A 489 13.23 3.87 43.86
C ILE A 489 11.89 3.19 44.15
N GLU A 490 10.81 4.00 44.22
CA GLU A 490 9.47 3.42 44.35
C GLU A 490 9.05 2.65 43.07
N ARG A 491 8.37 1.54 43.24
CA ARG A 491 7.95 0.66 42.12
C ARG A 491 7.16 1.42 41.05
N LYS A 492 6.33 2.39 41.42
CA LYS A 492 5.56 3.19 40.46
C LYS A 492 6.45 4.07 39.55
N ASP A 493 7.67 4.39 40.01
CA ASP A 493 8.59 5.31 39.34
C ASP A 493 9.65 4.55 38.50
N LEU A 494 9.75 3.19 38.62
CA LEU A 494 10.77 2.38 37.93
C LEU A 494 10.75 2.57 36.42
N ASN A 495 9.58 2.65 35.81
CA ASN A 495 9.45 2.91 34.36
C ASN A 495 9.85 4.33 33.97
N HIS A 496 9.55 5.27 34.86
CA HIS A 496 9.69 6.70 34.58
C HIS A 496 11.12 7.19 34.75
N VAL A 497 12.03 6.43 35.41
CA VAL A 497 13.43 6.84 35.56
C VAL A 497 14.19 6.98 34.25
N PHE A 498 13.71 6.32 33.18
CA PHE A 498 14.26 6.38 31.84
C PHE A 498 13.55 7.41 30.94
N ASP A 499 12.53 8.13 31.44
CA ASP A 499 11.86 9.21 30.73
C ASP A 499 12.73 10.48 30.71
N LYS A 500 12.63 11.26 29.63
CA LYS A 500 13.40 12.51 29.50
C LYS A 500 12.97 13.51 30.52
N PHE A 501 13.98 14.13 31.17
CA PHE A 501 13.77 15.13 32.23
C PHE A 501 13.07 14.59 33.48
N ALA A 502 12.87 13.28 33.59
CA ALA A 502 12.29 12.69 34.77
C ALA A 502 13.22 12.88 35.97
N GLN A 503 12.66 13.36 37.07
CA GLN A 503 13.31 13.48 38.38
C GLN A 503 12.32 13.01 39.43
N ILE A 504 12.72 12.02 40.22
CA ILE A 504 11.87 11.50 41.28
C ILE A 504 11.85 12.57 42.41
N GLU A 505 10.66 13.07 42.75
CA GLU A 505 10.48 14.10 43.75
C GLU A 505 10.63 13.53 45.17
N ASN A 506 11.89 13.44 45.68
CA ASN A 506 12.19 13.16 47.07
C ASN A 506 12.94 14.35 47.68
N SER A 507 12.79 14.58 48.98
CA SER A 507 13.45 15.69 49.71
C SER A 507 14.98 15.73 49.56
N LEU A 508 15.61 14.58 49.33
CA LEU A 508 17.04 14.40 49.06
C LEU A 508 17.42 14.66 47.60
N SER A 509 16.53 14.36 46.65
CA SER A 509 16.79 14.59 45.20
C SER A 509 16.87 16.08 44.87
N ARG A 510 16.14 16.95 45.59
CA ARG A 510 16.19 18.43 45.41
C ARG A 510 17.55 19.03 45.78
N GLN A 511 18.27 18.43 46.75
CA GLN A 511 19.60 18.94 47.17
C GLN A 511 20.72 18.48 46.20
N VAL A 512 20.52 17.36 45.51
CA VAL A 512 21.61 16.69 44.77
C VAL A 512 21.59 17.00 43.28
N GLY A 513 20.50 17.51 42.71
CA GLY A 513 20.34 18.02 41.33
C GLY A 513 20.89 17.12 40.19
N GLY A 514 20.17 16.99 39.11
CA GLY A 514 20.60 16.25 37.91
C GLY A 514 20.01 16.88 36.65
N SER A 515 20.41 16.46 35.45
CA SER A 515 19.77 16.85 34.18
C SER A 515 18.46 16.08 33.90
N GLY A 516 18.32 14.88 34.47
CA GLY A 516 17.25 13.94 34.09
C GLY A 516 17.43 13.37 32.66
N LEU A 517 18.63 13.48 32.08
CA LEU A 517 18.92 13.07 30.73
C LEU A 517 19.87 11.84 30.65
N GLY A 518 20.66 11.56 31.71
CA GLY A 518 21.66 10.51 31.69
C GLY A 518 21.08 9.12 31.50
N LEU A 519 20.02 8.73 32.23
CA LEU A 519 19.37 7.42 32.06
C LEU A 519 18.64 7.26 30.71
N PRO A 520 17.86 8.24 30.21
CA PRO A 520 17.34 8.23 28.85
C PRO A 520 18.41 8.03 27.77
N ILE A 521 19.56 8.72 27.90
CA ILE A 521 20.70 8.54 26.98
C ILE A 521 21.24 7.12 27.09
N ALA A 522 21.44 6.60 28.29
CA ALA A 522 21.91 5.25 28.50
C ALA A 522 20.97 4.22 27.85
N ARG A 523 19.64 4.39 27.96
CA ARG A 523 18.65 3.54 27.30
C ARG A 523 18.79 3.57 25.79
N GLN A 524 18.82 4.73 25.18
CA GLN A 524 18.96 4.87 23.72
C GLN A 524 20.29 4.34 23.18
N LEU A 525 21.39 4.51 23.95
CA LEU A 525 22.67 3.92 23.62
C LEU A 525 22.62 2.39 23.66
N MET A 526 21.98 1.81 24.67
CA MET A 526 21.81 0.35 24.75
C MET A 526 20.92 -0.22 23.63
N GLU A 527 19.81 0.46 23.32
CA GLU A 527 18.98 0.10 22.16
C GLU A 527 19.76 0.16 20.84
N SER A 528 20.66 1.13 20.69
CA SER A 528 21.54 1.24 19.51
C SER A 528 22.53 0.08 19.44
N HIS A 529 22.93 -0.49 20.59
CA HIS A 529 23.80 -1.69 20.71
C HIS A 529 23.02 -3.01 20.63
N ASN A 530 21.72 -3.01 20.25
CA ASN A 530 20.83 -4.17 20.28
C ASN A 530 20.73 -4.82 21.67
N GLY A 531 20.97 -4.02 22.71
CA GLY A 531 20.84 -4.38 24.10
C GLY A 531 19.57 -3.82 24.73
N ALA A 532 19.47 -3.95 26.03
CA ALA A 532 18.43 -3.36 26.86
C ALA A 532 19.02 -2.87 28.17
N ILE A 533 18.31 -1.98 28.86
CA ILE A 533 18.65 -1.47 30.18
C ILE A 533 17.39 -1.44 31.05
N TRP A 534 17.52 -1.82 32.33
CA TRP A 534 16.41 -1.78 33.28
C TRP A 534 16.97 -1.63 34.71
N CYS A 535 16.08 -1.47 35.67
CA CYS A 535 16.45 -1.42 37.07
C CYS A 535 15.52 -2.28 37.93
N ASP A 536 16.07 -2.71 39.07
CA ASP A 536 15.35 -3.31 40.19
C ASP A 536 15.73 -2.54 41.42
N SER A 537 14.75 -2.12 42.23
CA SER A 537 15.02 -1.24 43.37
C SER A 537 13.96 -1.37 44.45
N GLU A 538 14.39 -1.25 45.67
CA GLU A 538 13.53 -1.18 46.86
C GLU A 538 13.90 0.00 47.74
N ILE A 539 12.90 0.74 48.21
CA ILE A 539 13.12 1.92 49.05
C ILE A 539 13.97 1.57 50.27
N ASN A 540 15.01 2.38 50.52
CA ASN A 540 15.99 2.23 51.59
C ASN A 540 16.83 0.95 51.55
N LYS A 541 16.82 0.20 50.48
CA LYS A 541 17.69 -0.97 50.25
C LYS A 541 18.70 -0.77 49.12
N GLY A 542 18.48 0.28 48.30
CA GLY A 542 19.32 0.58 47.17
C GLY A 542 18.72 0.20 45.82
N SER A 543 19.51 0.31 44.77
CA SER A 543 19.09 0.05 43.41
C SER A 543 20.12 -0.82 42.67
N ARG A 544 19.61 -1.65 41.73
CA ARG A 544 20.38 -2.43 40.77
C ARG A 544 20.01 -1.99 39.39
N PHE A 545 20.93 -1.40 38.67
CA PHE A 545 20.77 -1.05 37.27
C PHE A 545 21.46 -2.11 36.43
N TYR A 546 20.72 -2.70 35.51
CA TYR A 546 21.19 -3.73 34.61
C TYR A 546 21.19 -3.22 33.17
N PHE A 547 22.23 -3.56 32.43
CA PHE A 547 22.16 -3.53 31.00
C PHE A 547 22.74 -4.81 30.38
N VAL A 548 22.29 -5.12 29.17
CA VAL A 548 22.75 -6.30 28.43
C VAL A 548 23.20 -5.91 27.02
N ILE A 549 24.24 -6.58 26.54
CA ILE A 549 24.80 -6.43 25.20
C ILE A 549 24.92 -7.81 24.58
N PRO A 550 24.54 -8.01 23.29
CA PRO A 550 24.75 -9.30 22.63
C PRO A 550 26.21 -9.69 22.61
N ILE A 551 26.51 -10.96 22.96
CA ILE A 551 27.85 -11.52 22.78
C ILE A 551 28.16 -11.58 21.29
N ALA A 552 29.38 -11.22 20.90
CA ALA A 552 29.80 -11.23 19.52
C ALA A 552 29.70 -12.63 18.91
N ASN A 553 28.92 -12.72 17.84
CA ASN A 553 28.82 -13.88 16.97
C ASN A 553 28.51 -13.38 15.55
N ASP A 554 28.63 -14.25 14.55
CA ASP A 554 28.46 -13.86 13.16
C ASP A 554 27.13 -13.13 12.90
N LYS A 555 26.05 -13.61 13.52
CA LYS A 555 24.72 -13.00 13.36
C LYS A 555 24.59 -11.65 14.05
N SER A 556 25.08 -11.50 15.29
CA SER A 556 25.05 -10.22 16.01
C SER A 556 25.92 -9.18 15.30
N ASN A 557 27.11 -9.56 14.85
CA ASN A 557 28.03 -8.71 14.11
C ASN A 557 27.41 -8.24 12.80
N PHE A 558 26.80 -9.16 12.03
CA PHE A 558 26.12 -8.82 10.79
C PHE A 558 24.96 -7.84 11.02
N ASN A 559 24.13 -8.06 12.03
CA ASN A 559 22.99 -7.18 12.35
C ASN A 559 23.44 -5.78 12.75
N MET A 560 24.57 -5.65 13.46
CA MET A 560 25.11 -4.36 13.85
C MET A 560 25.68 -3.61 12.64
N ILE A 561 26.46 -4.27 11.80
CA ILE A 561 26.99 -3.69 10.55
C ILE A 561 25.87 -3.30 9.60
N LYS A 562 24.83 -4.14 9.46
CA LYS A 562 23.61 -3.83 8.70
C LYS A 562 22.99 -2.51 9.19
N LYS A 563 22.79 -2.35 10.50
CA LYS A 563 22.27 -1.10 11.09
C LYS A 563 23.14 0.11 10.75
N GLN A 564 24.46 0.00 10.88
CA GLN A 564 25.40 1.09 10.56
C GLN A 564 25.30 1.52 9.10
N ILE A 565 25.26 0.57 8.17
CA ILE A 565 25.17 0.84 6.73
C ILE A 565 23.86 1.54 6.39
N ILE A 566 22.74 1.06 6.92
CA ILE A 566 21.42 1.67 6.74
C ILE A 566 21.40 3.09 7.32
N GLN A 567 21.94 3.28 8.50
CA GLN A 567 22.02 4.60 9.14
C GLN A 567 22.90 5.56 8.34
N LYS A 568 24.05 5.10 7.84
CA LYS A 568 24.95 5.88 6.98
C LYS A 568 24.27 6.26 5.67
N ALA A 569 23.59 5.33 5.02
CA ALA A 569 22.80 5.61 3.82
C ALA A 569 21.73 6.68 4.07
N ARG A 570 20.97 6.57 5.15
CA ARG A 570 19.94 7.57 5.53
C ARG A 570 20.56 8.96 5.81
N SER A 571 21.69 9.03 6.48
CA SER A 571 22.36 10.31 6.83
C SER A 571 23.00 11.00 5.63
N SER A 572 23.49 10.23 4.65
CA SER A 572 24.12 10.74 3.42
C SER A 572 23.15 10.99 2.27
N GLY A 573 21.87 10.59 2.42
CA GLY A 573 20.89 10.61 1.33
C GLY A 573 21.13 9.53 0.27
N GLY A 574 21.93 8.51 0.60
CA GLY A 574 22.16 7.33 -0.22
C GLY A 574 21.17 6.20 0.08
N THR A 575 21.34 5.07 -0.62
CA THR A 575 20.52 3.87 -0.47
C THR A 575 21.34 2.71 0.12
N ALA A 576 20.66 1.77 0.79
CA ALA A 576 21.28 0.50 1.20
C ALA A 576 20.39 -0.64 0.74
N ALA A 577 20.99 -1.69 0.18
CA ALA A 577 20.27 -2.88 -0.23
C ALA A 577 20.70 -4.11 0.57
N ILE A 578 19.76 -4.97 0.88
CA ILE A 578 19.99 -6.25 1.52
C ILE A 578 19.57 -7.33 0.53
N ILE A 579 20.49 -8.19 0.17
CA ILE A 579 20.24 -9.32 -0.72
C ILE A 579 20.33 -10.59 0.10
N ASN A 580 19.26 -11.39 0.07
CA ASN A 580 19.21 -12.70 0.69
C ASN A 580 19.15 -13.77 -0.42
N ILE A 581 20.06 -14.73 -0.35
CA ILE A 581 20.17 -15.86 -1.28
C ILE A 581 19.96 -17.12 -0.49
N LYS A 582 19.02 -17.97 -0.88
CA LYS A 582 18.80 -19.28 -0.25
C LYS A 582 19.06 -20.39 -1.27
N SER A 583 19.97 -21.29 -0.95
CA SER A 583 20.36 -22.41 -1.81
C SER A 583 21.01 -23.54 -0.99
N THR A 584 21.49 -24.58 -1.62
CA THR A 584 22.27 -25.65 -0.94
C THR A 584 23.62 -25.13 -0.44
N SER A 585 24.17 -25.73 0.62
CA SER A 585 25.46 -25.32 1.22
C SER A 585 26.60 -25.30 0.20
N SER A 586 26.67 -26.30 -0.70
CA SER A 586 27.72 -26.38 -1.72
C SER A 586 27.71 -25.22 -2.71
N ILE A 587 26.53 -24.68 -3.04
CA ILE A 587 26.39 -23.54 -3.96
C ILE A 587 26.80 -22.26 -3.25
N ILE A 588 26.34 -22.04 -2.02
CA ILE A 588 26.71 -20.85 -1.23
C ILE A 588 28.21 -20.81 -0.97
N ASP A 589 28.86 -21.93 -0.59
CA ASP A 589 30.29 -22.02 -0.38
C ASP A 589 31.09 -21.72 -1.67
N ASN A 590 30.57 -22.10 -2.83
CA ASN A 590 31.19 -21.78 -4.11
C ASN A 590 30.99 -20.30 -4.53
N LEU A 591 29.82 -19.74 -4.28
CA LEU A 591 29.58 -18.33 -4.50
C LEU A 591 30.52 -17.45 -3.66
N MET A 592 30.79 -17.86 -2.41
CA MET A 592 31.70 -17.14 -1.53
C MET A 592 33.19 -17.24 -1.95
N LYS A 593 33.59 -18.28 -2.68
CA LYS A 593 34.96 -18.45 -3.20
C LYS A 593 35.24 -17.64 -4.48
N GLU A 594 34.19 -17.12 -5.13
CA GLU A 594 34.35 -16.33 -6.35
C GLU A 594 34.77 -14.87 -6.01
N GLU A 595 36.06 -14.57 -6.07
CA GLU A 595 36.63 -13.23 -5.77
C GLU A 595 35.94 -12.10 -6.56
N ASN A 596 35.46 -12.37 -7.77
CA ASN A 596 34.78 -11.40 -8.62
C ASN A 596 33.33 -11.06 -8.20
N LEU A 597 32.70 -11.89 -7.38
CA LEU A 597 31.36 -11.61 -6.82
C LEU A 597 31.47 -10.61 -5.66
N LEU A 598 32.56 -10.72 -4.92
CA LEU A 598 32.87 -10.00 -3.70
C LEU A 598 33.73 -8.75 -3.93
N ASN A 599 33.75 -8.22 -5.16
CA ASN A 599 34.56 -7.04 -5.45
C ASN A 599 34.21 -5.93 -4.46
N LYS A 600 35.19 -5.54 -3.65
CA LYS A 600 35.11 -4.76 -2.40
C LYS A 600 34.35 -3.43 -2.46
N THR A 601 33.88 -3.02 -3.63
CA THR A 601 33.21 -1.73 -3.84
C THR A 601 31.73 -1.74 -3.43
N TYR A 602 31.07 -2.91 -3.38
CA TYR A 602 29.63 -3.03 -3.15
C TYR A 602 29.24 -3.89 -1.94
N LEU A 603 30.06 -4.85 -1.54
CA LEU A 603 29.78 -5.78 -0.45
C LEU A 603 30.46 -5.32 0.83
N THR A 604 29.66 -4.93 1.82
CA THR A 604 30.20 -4.46 3.10
C THR A 604 30.22 -5.57 4.15
N ASN A 605 29.31 -6.52 4.10
CA ASN A 605 29.31 -7.72 4.99
C ASN A 605 28.36 -8.80 4.49
N SER A 606 28.61 -10.05 4.90
CA SER A 606 27.76 -11.21 4.59
C SER A 606 27.55 -12.09 5.82
N LEU A 607 26.39 -12.72 5.89
CA LEU A 607 26.02 -13.70 6.92
C LEU A 607 25.58 -14.99 6.25
N ILE A 608 26.12 -16.13 6.70
CA ILE A 608 25.73 -17.46 6.26
C ILE A 608 24.98 -18.15 7.40
N GLU A 609 23.74 -18.56 7.16
CA GLU A 609 22.92 -19.33 8.09
C GLU A 609 22.55 -20.66 7.46
N LYS A 610 22.71 -21.76 8.19
CA LYS A 610 22.35 -23.13 7.77
C LYS A 610 21.01 -23.53 8.41
N ASP A 611 20.10 -24.01 7.57
CA ASP A 611 18.78 -24.50 7.98
C ASP A 611 18.52 -25.85 7.30
N GLY A 612 18.96 -26.93 7.93
CA GLY A 612 18.93 -28.27 7.36
C GLY A 612 19.84 -28.41 6.14
N GLU A 613 19.27 -28.83 5.00
CA GLU A 613 20.00 -28.96 3.73
C GLU A 613 20.19 -27.63 2.99
N MET A 614 19.44 -26.60 3.39
CA MET A 614 19.50 -25.27 2.78
C MET A 614 20.39 -24.34 3.58
N THR A 615 21.06 -23.46 2.88
CA THR A 615 21.90 -22.40 3.45
C THR A 615 21.42 -21.07 2.91
N SER A 616 21.34 -20.08 3.78
CA SER A 616 20.99 -18.69 3.43
C SER A 616 22.25 -17.84 3.51
N LEU A 617 22.50 -17.04 2.47
CA LEU A 617 23.55 -16.02 2.41
C LEU A 617 22.86 -14.64 2.37
N SER A 618 23.06 -13.83 3.40
CA SER A 618 22.59 -12.46 3.47
C SER A 618 23.74 -11.50 3.25
N MET A 619 23.57 -10.51 2.38
CA MET A 619 24.59 -9.51 2.03
C MET A 619 24.02 -8.11 2.15
N VAL A 620 24.78 -7.17 2.68
CA VAL A 620 24.41 -5.75 2.78
C VAL A 620 25.31 -4.93 1.85
N ILE A 621 24.67 -4.07 1.05
CA ILE A 621 25.33 -3.25 0.02
C ILE A 621 25.05 -1.78 0.35
N LEU A 622 26.11 -0.98 0.45
CA LEU A 622 26.00 0.47 0.56
C LEU A 622 25.83 1.06 -0.86
N ASP A 623 24.97 2.08 -0.99
CA ASP A 623 24.58 2.70 -2.25
C ASP A 623 23.96 1.69 -3.26
N GLY A 624 23.34 0.63 -2.72
CA GLY A 624 22.61 -0.38 -3.49
C GLY A 624 21.24 0.13 -3.90
N ASP A 625 21.05 0.30 -5.20
CA ASP A 625 19.75 0.57 -5.82
C ASP A 625 19.21 -0.69 -6.54
N LYS A 626 18.00 -0.60 -7.08
CA LYS A 626 17.37 -1.70 -7.84
C LYS A 626 18.23 -2.20 -9.00
N PRO A 627 18.86 -1.32 -9.85
CA PRO A 627 19.82 -1.74 -10.87
C PRO A 627 21.01 -2.50 -10.33
N ALA A 628 21.59 -2.10 -9.19
CA ALA A 628 22.72 -2.80 -8.57
C ALA A 628 22.32 -4.20 -8.09
N CYS A 629 21.14 -4.34 -7.49
CA CYS A 629 20.59 -5.64 -7.09
C CYS A 629 20.32 -6.56 -8.27
N GLU A 630 19.76 -6.04 -9.36
CA GLU A 630 19.51 -6.80 -10.60
C GLU A 630 20.80 -7.20 -11.29
N PHE A 631 21.82 -6.34 -11.28
CA PHE A 631 23.15 -6.66 -11.81
C PHE A 631 23.81 -7.80 -11.03
N LEU A 632 23.78 -7.75 -9.70
CA LEU A 632 24.31 -8.83 -8.85
C LEU A 632 23.56 -10.13 -9.05
N LYS A 633 22.22 -10.09 -9.13
CA LYS A 633 21.40 -11.26 -9.45
C LYS A 633 21.83 -11.88 -10.77
N LYS A 634 21.93 -11.10 -11.86
CA LYS A 634 22.40 -11.59 -13.18
C LYS A 634 23.77 -12.23 -13.09
N LYS A 635 24.69 -11.65 -12.31
CA LYS A 635 26.05 -12.16 -12.14
C LYS A 635 26.04 -13.51 -11.41
N ILE A 636 25.22 -13.65 -10.36
CA ILE A 636 25.03 -14.89 -9.61
C ILE A 636 24.42 -15.97 -10.52
N ASP A 637 23.36 -15.64 -11.27
CA ASP A 637 22.72 -16.55 -12.23
C ASP A 637 23.73 -17.03 -13.29
N THR A 638 24.61 -16.14 -13.79
CA THR A 638 25.64 -16.49 -14.76
C THR A 638 26.68 -17.47 -14.19
N ILE A 639 27.15 -17.22 -12.96
CA ILE A 639 28.09 -18.10 -12.27
C ILE A 639 27.46 -19.46 -12.01
N THR A 640 26.21 -19.48 -11.62
CA THR A 640 25.48 -20.71 -11.33
C THR A 640 25.25 -21.54 -12.59
N ALA A 641 24.80 -20.89 -13.68
CA ALA A 641 24.60 -21.55 -14.97
C ALA A 641 25.88 -22.14 -15.56
N GLN A 642 27.03 -21.49 -15.38
CA GLN A 642 28.33 -22.03 -15.78
C GLN A 642 28.73 -23.28 -15.00
N LYS A 643 28.18 -23.50 -13.80
CA LYS A 643 28.48 -24.61 -12.90
C LYS A 643 27.36 -25.66 -12.81
N GLU A 644 26.20 -25.48 -13.49
CA GLU A 644 25.11 -26.45 -13.54
C GLU A 644 25.57 -27.85 -14.06
N ASN A 645 26.54 -27.88 -14.94
CA ASN A 645 27.15 -29.12 -15.44
C ASN A 645 27.92 -29.92 -14.35
N ILE A 646 28.26 -29.30 -13.23
CA ILE A 646 29.04 -29.92 -12.12
C ILE A 646 28.13 -30.31 -10.97
N TYR A 647 27.08 -29.55 -10.70
CA TYR A 647 26.27 -29.65 -9.48
C TYR A 647 24.80 -30.05 -9.70
N GLY A 648 24.34 -30.18 -10.97
CA GLY A 648 22.92 -30.47 -11.28
C GLY A 648 22.04 -29.19 -11.24
N LYS A 649 20.74 -29.36 -11.48
CA LYS A 649 19.76 -28.25 -11.44
C LYS A 649 19.73 -27.62 -10.06
N CYS A 650 20.04 -26.33 -9.97
CA CYS A 650 20.19 -25.59 -8.72
C CYS A 650 18.99 -24.66 -8.55
N ASP A 651 18.18 -24.89 -7.51
CA ASP A 651 17.15 -23.94 -7.12
C ASP A 651 17.76 -22.83 -6.23
N ILE A 652 17.76 -21.60 -6.73
CA ILE A 652 18.22 -20.43 -5.98
C ILE A 652 17.02 -19.50 -5.80
N MET A 653 16.71 -19.20 -4.55
CA MET A 653 15.70 -18.22 -4.19
C MET A 653 16.39 -16.88 -3.85
N TYR A 654 15.90 -15.79 -4.42
CA TYR A 654 16.37 -14.44 -4.14
C TYR A 654 15.28 -13.63 -3.48
N SER A 655 15.64 -12.84 -2.49
CA SER A 655 14.86 -11.71 -2.02
C SER A 655 15.80 -10.54 -1.76
N TYR A 656 15.37 -9.33 -2.05
CA TYR A 656 16.15 -8.13 -1.72
C TYR A 656 15.24 -7.04 -1.15
N GLU A 657 15.82 -6.26 -0.25
CA GLU A 657 15.18 -5.14 0.43
C GLU A 657 16.05 -3.90 0.18
N ILE A 658 15.46 -2.79 -0.28
CA ILE A 658 16.15 -1.52 -0.48
C ILE A 658 15.68 -0.57 0.61
N GLU A 659 16.63 -0.06 1.40
CA GLU A 659 16.36 0.94 2.43
C GLU A 659 17.09 2.25 2.09
N GLY A 660 16.40 3.38 2.27
CA GLY A 660 16.94 4.72 1.99
C GLY A 660 16.03 5.54 1.08
N ASP A 661 15.24 4.92 0.21
CA ASP A 661 14.19 5.62 -0.53
C ASP A 661 12.88 5.59 0.26
N VAL A 662 12.30 6.75 0.49
CA VAL A 662 11.05 6.92 1.26
C VAL A 662 9.83 6.33 0.52
N HIS A 663 10.01 5.73 -0.66
CA HIS A 663 8.92 5.45 -1.58
C HIS A 663 8.62 3.99 -1.92
N GLU A 664 9.46 2.98 -1.62
CA GLU A 664 9.05 1.61 -1.94
C GLU A 664 9.77 0.57 -1.07
N LYS A 665 9.00 -0.16 -0.26
CA LYS A 665 9.38 -1.51 0.18
C LYS A 665 8.94 -2.47 -0.92
N ASP A 666 9.79 -2.68 -1.90
CA ASP A 666 9.60 -3.74 -2.87
C ASP A 666 10.24 -5.03 -2.34
N SER A 667 9.43 -5.89 -1.71
CA SER A 667 9.82 -7.27 -1.47
C SER A 667 9.43 -8.12 -2.69
N TYR A 668 10.40 -8.51 -3.49
CA TYR A 668 10.20 -9.46 -4.58
C TYR A 668 10.66 -10.84 -4.13
N SER A 669 9.73 -11.77 -3.90
CA SER A 669 9.99 -13.20 -3.82
C SER A 669 9.70 -13.85 -5.18
N ARG A 670 10.62 -14.62 -5.72
CA ARG A 670 10.36 -15.63 -6.74
C ARG A 670 10.92 -16.96 -6.29
#